data_0a64df29cf744b2ec5d7ef41f6c36abe
#
_entry.id   0a64df29cf744b2ec5d7ef41f6c36abe
#
_cell.length_a   1.000
_cell.length_b   1.000
_cell.length_c   1.000
_cell.angle_alpha   90.00
_cell.angle_beta   90.00
_cell.angle_gamma   90.00
#
_symmetry.space_group_name_H-M   'P 1'
#
loop_
_entity.id
_entity.type
_entity.pdbx_description
1 polymer ?
#
loop_
_entity_poly.entity_id
_entity_poly.type
_entity_poly.pdbx_seq_one_letter_code
_entity_poly.pdbx_strand_id
1 'polypeptide(L)'
;MSSRNSIRAVSAGIGGAAALSYAVSRIWTIYYDLNDDSLMAEILSGSYTGTPSLRNIQSGYPLTLLLGGLYRLLSQVDWFAVFLLAVQYGALVCVWLRICRQEKGWWRRWPLLLISLLAAGGLLLYHYVFLQYSVTVGILGAVAAFLFLTMKELSMREVLPPAMLIWLGYLLRSEMMLFVGPFCAFAFLMSLWRLTMGQGKGEHAVRAFRRWFAIVGMLVCMGLVACEAGNRLGYKSQEWKQFLALFDARTQLYDFEYVPDYAGNEKFYQSIGLSEQEVTLLQNYNYGLDDAVDAETLRAVADYAASVRERETSTKERLRNAVWNYRTSLTGQAELRTYGESLSSQPEKPYRAIVCSLYLLAVAAGLWRLARAIRSGSGCRSALLTLAAAAAVFGIRSGLLLYLYYNQRPVARLTHSVYLCESVMLLWLLLKDSAGETAKARKAIFAAEHSENRENAAGGNGNHTNEHRMAAAGRYVLPAFVALLMIWGTVCQVKVIAAEETTRTANYAAYRELQEYAEEHVGNVYLLDVYSTVGFSDPVGTAGKVPVNIELLGGWACKSPLDREKLQNLGLDTKTEFSSGTGLFDNLLRKDSVYVAAETGADMTWLRDFYASKGVQVQVICTDVIGESWEIYAVQES
;
A
#
# COMPACT_ATOMS: atom_id res chain seq x y z
N MET A 1 31.06 -10.29 12.91
CA MET A 1 31.11 -11.40 11.94
C MET A 1 32.28 -11.16 11.02
N SER A 2 33.06 -12.18 10.64
CA SER A 2 34.05 -12.02 9.57
C SER A 2 33.35 -11.68 8.28
N SER A 3 34.01 -10.97 7.35
CA SER A 3 33.43 -10.54 6.07
C SER A 3 32.82 -11.72 5.27
N ARG A 4 33.47 -12.88 5.29
CA ARG A 4 32.98 -14.14 4.67
C ARG A 4 31.64 -14.62 5.26
N ASN A 5 31.44 -14.54 6.58
CA ASN A 5 30.17 -14.95 7.20
C ASN A 5 29.04 -13.95 6.92
N SER A 6 29.36 -12.68 6.71
CA SER A 6 28.39 -11.67 6.30
C SER A 6 27.91 -11.92 4.86
N ILE A 7 28.82 -12.19 3.94
CA ILE A 7 28.49 -12.50 2.53
C ILE A 7 27.63 -13.76 2.45
N ARG A 8 28.00 -14.84 3.14
CA ARG A 8 27.19 -16.09 3.15
C ARG A 8 25.77 -15.86 3.68
N ALA A 9 25.59 -15.05 4.73
CA ALA A 9 24.25 -14.73 5.25
C ALA A 9 23.43 -13.92 4.25
N VAL A 10 24.03 -12.96 3.54
CA VAL A 10 23.36 -12.18 2.49
C VAL A 10 22.95 -13.09 1.34
N SER A 11 23.88 -13.91 0.80
CA SER A 11 23.58 -14.82 -0.31
C SER A 11 22.48 -15.84 0.06
N ALA A 12 22.52 -16.40 1.27
CA ALA A 12 21.48 -17.32 1.76
C ALA A 12 20.12 -16.63 1.91
N GLY A 13 20.09 -15.37 2.39
CA GLY A 13 18.87 -14.57 2.48
C GLY A 13 18.27 -14.28 1.10
N ILE A 14 19.08 -13.83 0.15
CA ILE A 14 18.63 -13.57 -1.24
C ILE A 14 18.18 -14.87 -1.88
N GLY A 15 18.93 -15.97 -1.76
CA GLY A 15 18.54 -17.26 -2.32
C GLY A 15 17.23 -17.81 -1.74
N GLY A 16 17.02 -17.64 -0.43
CA GLY A 16 15.75 -18.01 0.22
C GLY A 16 14.57 -17.18 -0.25
N ALA A 17 14.76 -15.85 -0.41
CA ALA A 17 13.73 -14.94 -0.93
C ALA A 17 13.41 -15.24 -2.41
N ALA A 18 14.42 -15.50 -3.23
CA ALA A 18 14.23 -15.89 -4.64
C ALA A 18 13.49 -17.25 -4.75
N ALA A 19 13.84 -18.23 -3.90
CA ALA A 19 13.13 -19.51 -3.86
C ALA A 19 11.66 -19.34 -3.44
N LEU A 20 11.38 -18.47 -2.45
CA LEU A 20 10.00 -18.16 -2.05
C LEU A 20 9.24 -17.48 -3.17
N SER A 21 9.81 -16.45 -3.81
CA SER A 21 9.22 -15.77 -4.96
C SER A 21 8.91 -16.74 -6.10
N TYR A 22 9.86 -17.61 -6.43
CA TYR A 22 9.67 -18.66 -7.43
C TYR A 22 8.53 -19.63 -7.05
N ALA A 23 8.49 -20.08 -5.79
CA ALA A 23 7.41 -20.97 -5.33
C ALA A 23 6.03 -20.30 -5.43
N VAL A 24 5.90 -19.02 -5.04
CA VAL A 24 4.66 -18.24 -5.17
C VAL A 24 4.24 -18.15 -6.64
N SER A 25 5.15 -17.78 -7.54
CA SER A 25 4.87 -17.65 -8.98
C SER A 25 4.57 -18.98 -9.70
N ARG A 26 4.92 -20.14 -9.07
CA ARG A 26 4.56 -21.47 -9.59
C ARG A 26 3.19 -21.96 -9.13
N ILE A 27 2.68 -21.39 -8.05
CA ILE A 27 1.39 -21.78 -7.46
C ILE A 27 0.28 -20.87 -7.96
N TRP A 28 0.54 -19.57 -8.06
CA TRP A 28 -0.44 -18.54 -8.44
C TRP A 28 0.06 -17.67 -9.59
N THR A 29 -0.89 -17.20 -10.39
CA THR A 29 -0.63 -16.09 -11.31
C THR A 29 -0.45 -14.80 -10.51
N ILE A 30 0.62 -14.06 -10.76
CA ILE A 30 0.86 -12.78 -10.09
C ILE A 30 0.18 -11.68 -10.90
N TYR A 31 -0.65 -10.88 -10.24
CA TYR A 31 -1.35 -9.73 -10.83
C TYR A 31 -0.89 -8.42 -10.21
N TYR A 32 -1.08 -7.33 -10.92
CA TYR A 32 -1.22 -6.03 -10.29
C TYR A 32 -2.54 -6.00 -9.50
N ASP A 33 -2.55 -5.38 -8.32
CA ASP A 33 -3.73 -5.45 -7.44
C ASP A 33 -4.89 -4.56 -7.95
N LEU A 34 -4.55 -3.41 -8.52
CA LEU A 34 -5.51 -2.43 -9.02
C LEU A 34 -5.18 -2.02 -10.46
N ASN A 35 -6.19 -1.49 -11.17
CA ASN A 35 -6.02 -0.85 -12.47
C ASN A 35 -5.01 0.32 -12.43
N ASP A 36 -4.90 1.03 -11.29
CA ASP A 36 -3.86 2.05 -11.08
C ASP A 36 -2.44 1.47 -11.25
N ASP A 37 -2.16 0.28 -10.67
CA ASP A 37 -0.85 -0.37 -10.76
C ASP A 37 -0.55 -0.82 -12.20
N SER A 38 -1.57 -1.35 -12.91
CA SER A 38 -1.49 -1.71 -14.33
C SER A 38 -1.16 -0.48 -15.18
N LEU A 39 -1.92 0.61 -15.05
CA LEU A 39 -1.69 1.85 -15.80
C LEU A 39 -0.32 2.47 -15.51
N MET A 40 0.18 2.36 -14.26
CA MET A 40 1.56 2.78 -13.95
C MET A 40 2.59 1.96 -14.73
N ALA A 41 2.39 0.65 -14.85
CA ALA A 41 3.26 -0.22 -15.62
C ALA A 41 3.19 0.07 -17.14
N GLU A 42 1.98 0.31 -17.67
CA GLU A 42 1.76 0.70 -19.05
C GLU A 42 2.47 2.01 -19.43
N ILE A 43 2.35 3.03 -18.59
CA ILE A 43 3.03 4.31 -18.80
C ILE A 43 4.56 4.13 -18.81
N LEU A 44 5.09 3.36 -17.86
CA LEU A 44 6.53 3.15 -17.74
C LEU A 44 7.10 2.25 -18.84
N SER A 45 6.34 1.21 -19.25
CA SER A 45 6.74 0.29 -20.31
C SER A 45 6.67 0.89 -21.71
N GLY A 46 5.80 1.88 -21.89
CA GLY A 46 5.54 2.54 -23.16
C GLY A 46 4.33 2.01 -23.93
N SER A 47 3.59 1.05 -23.40
CA SER A 47 2.33 0.62 -24.02
C SER A 47 1.27 1.73 -24.01
N TYR A 48 1.37 2.67 -23.07
CA TYR A 48 0.45 3.81 -22.99
C TYR A 48 0.69 4.84 -24.13
N THR A 49 1.93 5.28 -24.35
CA THR A 49 2.24 6.34 -25.35
C THR A 49 2.95 5.83 -26.61
N GLY A 50 3.25 4.54 -26.70
CA GLY A 50 4.10 3.96 -27.74
C GLY A 50 5.60 4.00 -27.39
N THR A 51 6.02 4.74 -26.36
CA THR A 51 7.42 4.85 -25.92
C THR A 51 7.52 4.87 -24.39
N PRO A 52 8.53 4.19 -23.76
CA PRO A 52 8.70 4.17 -22.32
C PRO A 52 8.83 5.58 -21.73
N SER A 53 7.90 5.93 -20.83
CA SER A 53 7.90 7.23 -20.16
C SER A 53 8.90 7.25 -18.99
N LEU A 54 9.54 8.41 -18.81
CA LEU A 54 10.38 8.67 -17.63
C LEU A 54 9.60 9.34 -16.50
N ARG A 55 8.31 9.56 -16.68
CA ARG A 55 7.42 10.24 -15.73
C ARG A 55 6.19 9.39 -15.46
N ASN A 56 5.83 9.35 -14.19
CA ASN A 56 4.60 8.75 -13.71
C ASN A 56 4.23 9.45 -12.39
N ILE A 57 3.15 10.21 -12.39
CA ILE A 57 2.80 11.09 -11.26
C ILE A 57 2.46 10.35 -9.96
N GLN A 58 2.12 9.07 -10.03
CA GLN A 58 1.84 8.27 -8.84
C GLN A 58 3.11 7.91 -8.05
N SER A 59 4.29 8.08 -8.66
CA SER A 59 5.59 7.84 -8.03
C SER A 59 6.57 8.96 -8.29
N GLY A 60 7.54 9.13 -7.39
CA GLY A 60 8.53 10.19 -7.47
C GLY A 60 9.41 10.09 -8.73
N TYR A 61 9.65 11.24 -9.37
CA TYR A 61 10.41 11.34 -10.61
C TYR A 61 11.78 10.63 -10.59
N PRO A 62 12.61 10.70 -9.52
CA PRO A 62 13.89 9.97 -9.52
C PRO A 62 13.73 8.46 -9.66
N LEU A 63 12.65 7.89 -9.12
CA LEU A 63 12.35 6.48 -9.24
C LEU A 63 11.81 6.15 -10.64
N THR A 64 10.90 6.95 -11.16
CA THR A 64 10.33 6.73 -12.50
C THR A 64 11.34 6.95 -13.61
N LEU A 65 12.28 7.87 -13.41
CA LEU A 65 13.44 8.04 -14.30
C LEU A 65 14.30 6.76 -14.39
N LEU A 66 14.54 6.12 -13.24
CA LEU A 66 15.27 4.86 -13.20
C LEU A 66 14.49 3.74 -13.90
N LEU A 67 13.22 3.55 -13.55
CA LEU A 67 12.39 2.47 -14.09
C LEU A 67 12.13 2.65 -15.58
N GLY A 68 11.71 3.83 -16.03
CA GLY A 68 11.53 4.13 -17.45
C GLY A 68 12.84 4.01 -18.25
N GLY A 69 13.98 4.35 -17.63
CA GLY A 69 15.30 4.11 -18.21
C GLY A 69 15.59 2.62 -18.39
N LEU A 70 15.22 1.76 -17.44
CA LEU A 70 15.35 0.31 -17.57
C LEU A 70 14.45 -0.26 -18.67
N TYR A 71 13.21 0.21 -18.80
CA TYR A 71 12.32 -0.17 -19.91
C TYR A 71 12.86 0.25 -21.27
N ARG A 72 13.54 1.41 -21.38
CA ARG A 72 14.21 1.82 -22.62
C ARG A 72 15.38 0.93 -23.00
N LEU A 73 16.05 0.33 -22.01
CA LEU A 73 17.18 -0.59 -22.26
C LEU A 73 16.69 -2.01 -22.60
N LEU A 74 15.67 -2.50 -21.90
CA LEU A 74 15.14 -3.86 -22.02
C LEU A 74 13.62 -3.81 -21.85
N SER A 75 12.90 -3.46 -22.91
CA SER A 75 11.44 -3.28 -22.93
C SER A 75 10.64 -4.56 -22.67
N GLN A 76 11.24 -5.73 -22.87
CA GLN A 76 10.58 -7.03 -22.70
C GLN A 76 10.43 -7.45 -21.24
N VAL A 77 11.09 -6.76 -20.31
CA VAL A 77 11.04 -7.06 -18.87
C VAL A 77 10.08 -6.10 -18.20
N ASP A 78 9.12 -6.62 -17.44
CA ASP A 78 8.24 -5.81 -16.61
C ASP A 78 9.02 -5.30 -15.38
N TRP A 79 9.74 -4.18 -15.57
CA TRP A 79 10.62 -3.60 -14.55
C TRP A 79 9.85 -3.07 -13.35
N PHE A 80 8.61 -2.63 -13.52
CA PHE A 80 7.80 -2.17 -12.40
C PHE A 80 7.43 -3.31 -11.46
N ALA A 81 6.97 -4.43 -12.01
CA ALA A 81 6.71 -5.64 -11.22
C ALA A 81 7.98 -6.20 -10.58
N VAL A 82 9.09 -6.28 -11.36
CA VAL A 82 10.40 -6.71 -10.84
C VAL A 82 10.84 -5.82 -9.68
N PHE A 83 10.65 -4.51 -9.79
CA PHE A 83 10.96 -3.57 -8.72
C PHE A 83 10.10 -3.81 -7.48
N LEU A 84 8.76 -3.92 -7.61
CA LEU A 84 7.87 -4.18 -6.48
C LEU A 84 8.21 -5.50 -5.77
N LEU A 85 8.41 -6.58 -6.53
CA LEU A 85 8.82 -7.89 -6.00
C LEU A 85 10.18 -7.79 -5.30
N ALA A 86 11.17 -7.15 -5.93
CA ALA A 86 12.50 -7.00 -5.35
C ALA A 86 12.47 -6.21 -4.04
N VAL A 87 11.63 -5.18 -3.95
CA VAL A 87 11.43 -4.38 -2.73
C VAL A 87 10.75 -5.21 -1.64
N GLN A 88 9.66 -5.90 -1.96
CA GLN A 88 8.90 -6.71 -0.99
C GLN A 88 9.73 -7.88 -0.44
N TYR A 89 10.36 -8.66 -1.31
CA TYR A 89 11.23 -9.77 -0.89
C TYR A 89 12.55 -9.28 -0.28
N GLY A 90 13.08 -8.16 -0.77
CA GLY A 90 14.24 -7.49 -0.18
C GLY A 90 13.99 -7.01 1.25
N ALA A 91 12.78 -6.54 1.54
CA ALA A 91 12.34 -6.20 2.89
C ALA A 91 12.39 -7.42 3.83
N LEU A 92 11.93 -8.59 3.38
CA LEU A 92 12.03 -9.85 4.13
C LEU A 92 13.51 -10.25 4.36
N VAL A 93 14.36 -10.11 3.33
CA VAL A 93 15.82 -10.33 3.46
C VAL A 93 16.42 -9.41 4.52
N CYS A 94 16.03 -8.14 4.58
CA CYS A 94 16.47 -7.21 5.62
C CYS A 94 16.12 -7.72 7.03
N VAL A 95 14.92 -8.26 7.23
CA VAL A 95 14.50 -8.87 8.50
C VAL A 95 15.38 -10.09 8.83
N TRP A 96 15.59 -10.99 7.89
CA TRP A 96 16.43 -12.20 8.10
C TRP A 96 17.89 -11.85 8.41
N LEU A 97 18.46 -10.88 7.70
CA LEU A 97 19.82 -10.41 7.97
C LEU A 97 19.93 -9.78 9.37
N ARG A 98 18.89 -9.05 9.78
CA ARG A 98 18.84 -8.47 11.12
C ARG A 98 18.79 -9.55 12.19
N ILE A 99 17.95 -10.56 12.06
CA ILE A 99 17.89 -11.73 12.96
C ILE A 99 19.24 -12.44 13.00
N CYS A 100 19.85 -12.71 11.84
CA CYS A 100 21.14 -13.38 11.74
C CYS A 100 22.31 -12.59 12.40
N ARG A 101 22.25 -11.26 12.37
CA ARG A 101 23.26 -10.39 13.02
C ARG A 101 23.05 -10.28 14.53
N GLN A 102 21.81 -10.39 14.98
CA GLN A 102 21.47 -10.25 16.40
C GLN A 102 21.69 -11.52 17.19
N GLU A 103 21.32 -12.66 16.64
CA GLU A 103 21.33 -13.94 17.32
C GLU A 103 22.56 -14.76 16.92
N LYS A 104 23.45 -15.01 17.90
CA LYS A 104 24.67 -15.77 17.66
C LYS A 104 24.47 -17.28 17.74
N GLY A 105 23.45 -17.74 18.49
CA GLY A 105 23.17 -19.16 18.68
C GLY A 105 22.15 -19.67 17.62
N TRP A 106 22.48 -20.81 16.96
CA TRP A 106 21.59 -21.37 15.94
C TRP A 106 20.19 -21.69 16.50
N TRP A 107 20.08 -22.22 17.71
CA TRP A 107 18.82 -22.52 18.42
C TRP A 107 17.89 -21.32 18.64
N ARG A 108 18.42 -20.11 18.61
CA ARG A 108 17.63 -18.87 18.71
C ARG A 108 17.31 -18.30 17.34
N ARG A 109 18.23 -18.45 16.42
CA ARG A 109 18.12 -17.91 15.06
C ARG A 109 17.02 -18.59 14.29
N TRP A 110 17.01 -19.95 14.28
CA TRP A 110 16.06 -20.69 13.46
C TRP A 110 14.59 -20.50 13.86
N PRO A 111 14.17 -20.49 15.13
CA PRO A 111 12.79 -20.19 15.49
C PRO A 111 12.34 -18.79 15.04
N LEU A 112 13.20 -17.77 15.15
CA LEU A 112 12.88 -16.41 14.71
C LEU A 112 12.78 -16.30 13.17
N LEU A 113 13.67 -16.99 12.44
CA LEU A 113 13.60 -17.07 10.99
C LEU A 113 12.31 -17.80 10.55
N LEU A 114 11.98 -18.91 11.19
CA LEU A 114 10.73 -19.63 10.93
C LEU A 114 9.50 -18.77 11.22
N ILE A 115 9.45 -18.09 12.38
CA ILE A 115 8.33 -17.19 12.71
C ILE A 115 8.25 -16.06 11.70
N SER A 116 9.38 -15.48 11.24
CA SER A 116 9.35 -14.42 10.24
C SER A 116 8.87 -14.92 8.87
N LEU A 117 9.19 -16.15 8.49
CA LEU A 117 8.66 -16.78 7.29
C LEU A 117 7.16 -17.06 7.41
N LEU A 118 6.70 -17.59 8.55
CA LEU A 118 5.28 -17.80 8.81
C LEU A 118 4.51 -16.47 8.87
N ALA A 119 5.13 -15.42 9.43
CA ALA A 119 4.55 -14.08 9.42
C ALA A 119 4.46 -13.51 8.00
N ALA A 120 5.45 -13.77 7.13
CA ALA A 120 5.35 -13.43 5.72
C ALA A 120 4.19 -14.17 5.03
N GLY A 121 3.98 -15.46 5.31
CA GLY A 121 2.81 -16.21 4.84
C GLY A 121 1.50 -15.64 5.37
N GLY A 122 1.40 -15.40 6.68
CA GLY A 122 0.16 -14.94 7.33
C GLY A 122 -0.20 -13.47 7.08
N LEU A 123 0.77 -12.62 6.74
CA LEU A 123 0.58 -11.17 6.59
C LEU A 123 0.88 -10.63 5.20
N LEU A 124 1.68 -11.33 4.38
CA LEU A 124 2.15 -10.77 3.10
C LEU A 124 1.80 -11.64 1.89
N LEU A 125 1.33 -12.89 2.07
CA LEU A 125 1.12 -13.80 0.95
C LEU A 125 0.17 -13.21 -0.11
N TYR A 126 -0.93 -12.59 0.30
CA TYR A 126 -1.84 -11.89 -0.60
C TYR A 126 -1.11 -10.84 -1.44
N HIS A 127 -0.26 -10.04 -0.80
CA HIS A 127 0.47 -8.96 -1.45
C HIS A 127 1.68 -9.42 -2.28
N TYR A 128 2.11 -10.67 -2.12
CA TYR A 128 3.07 -11.30 -3.02
C TYR A 128 2.44 -11.81 -4.31
N VAL A 129 1.12 -12.09 -4.27
CA VAL A 129 0.33 -12.52 -5.44
C VAL A 129 -0.29 -11.31 -6.15
N PHE A 130 -0.86 -10.38 -5.38
CA PHE A 130 -1.48 -9.15 -5.89
C PHE A 130 -0.61 -7.95 -5.52
N LEU A 131 0.20 -7.51 -6.50
CA LEU A 131 1.19 -6.46 -6.30
C LEU A 131 0.53 -5.10 -6.24
N GLN A 132 0.72 -4.40 -5.11
CA GLN A 132 0.18 -3.07 -4.92
C GLN A 132 1.27 -2.13 -4.39
N TYR A 133 1.53 -1.03 -5.12
CA TYR A 133 2.64 -0.12 -4.80
C TYR A 133 2.48 0.58 -3.45
N SER A 134 1.26 0.94 -3.03
CA SER A 134 1.02 1.58 -1.72
C SER A 134 1.26 0.62 -0.56
N VAL A 135 0.84 -0.66 -0.68
CA VAL A 135 1.12 -1.69 0.34
C VAL A 135 2.61 -2.00 0.40
N THR A 136 3.30 -1.97 -0.74
CA THR A 136 4.77 -2.09 -0.78
C THR A 136 5.44 -0.99 0.08
N VAL A 137 4.92 0.24 0.08
CA VAL A 137 5.38 1.30 0.99
C VAL A 137 5.06 0.96 2.46
N GLY A 138 3.89 0.39 2.74
CA GLY A 138 3.54 -0.13 4.07
C GLY A 138 4.53 -1.18 4.58
N ILE A 139 4.94 -2.10 3.71
CA ILE A 139 6.00 -3.11 4.00
C ILE A 139 7.33 -2.43 4.32
N LEU A 140 7.75 -1.43 3.52
CA LEU A 140 8.97 -0.66 3.76
C LEU A 140 8.91 0.05 5.11
N GLY A 141 7.79 0.69 5.46
CA GLY A 141 7.56 1.34 6.75
C GLY A 141 7.63 0.36 7.91
N ALA A 142 6.99 -0.81 7.79
CA ALA A 142 7.02 -1.86 8.80
C ALA A 142 8.46 -2.38 9.06
N VAL A 143 9.23 -2.61 7.98
CA VAL A 143 10.63 -3.06 8.10
C VAL A 143 11.53 -1.95 8.61
N ALA A 144 11.32 -0.69 8.21
CA ALA A 144 12.05 0.45 8.78
C ALA A 144 11.81 0.57 10.29
N ALA A 145 10.55 0.45 10.74
CA ALA A 145 10.21 0.41 12.16
C ALA A 145 10.89 -0.77 12.88
N PHE A 146 10.89 -1.98 12.28
CA PHE A 146 11.59 -3.14 12.83
C PHE A 146 13.10 -2.89 12.97
N LEU A 147 13.74 -2.32 11.96
CA LEU A 147 15.17 -2.01 12.00
C LEU A 147 15.49 -0.99 13.09
N PHE A 148 14.67 0.05 13.26
CA PHE A 148 14.80 0.97 14.39
C PHE A 148 14.62 0.28 15.74
N LEU A 149 13.55 -0.51 15.93
CA LEU A 149 13.29 -1.23 17.19
C LEU A 149 14.44 -2.17 17.59
N THR A 150 15.11 -2.73 16.61
CA THR A 150 16.18 -3.71 16.82
C THR A 150 17.59 -3.12 16.84
N MET A 151 17.76 -1.78 16.84
CA MET A 151 19.06 -1.14 16.97
C MET A 151 19.78 -1.57 18.25
N LYS A 152 21.08 -1.85 18.15
CA LYS A 152 21.93 -2.22 19.30
C LYS A 152 22.78 -1.07 19.82
N GLU A 153 23.12 -0.14 18.96
CA GLU A 153 23.94 1.03 19.24
C GLU A 153 23.47 2.23 18.43
N LEU A 154 23.87 3.40 18.88
CA LEU A 154 23.62 4.65 18.16
C LEU A 154 24.78 4.89 17.20
N SER A 155 24.64 4.40 15.97
CA SER A 155 25.64 4.54 14.91
C SER A 155 24.96 4.74 13.55
N MET A 156 25.66 5.39 12.60
CA MET A 156 25.15 5.58 11.24
C MET A 156 24.87 4.25 10.51
N ARG A 157 25.62 3.18 10.86
CA ARG A 157 25.40 1.83 10.31
C ARG A 157 24.04 1.24 10.69
N GLU A 158 23.52 1.63 11.85
CA GLU A 158 22.21 1.18 12.34
C GLU A 158 21.07 2.07 11.86
N VAL A 159 21.32 3.36 11.64
CA VAL A 159 20.30 4.36 11.27
C VAL A 159 20.10 4.46 9.77
N LEU A 160 21.15 4.34 8.96
CA LEU A 160 21.07 4.54 7.50
C LEU A 160 20.14 3.55 6.81
N PRO A 161 20.15 2.22 7.09
CA PRO A 161 19.24 1.29 6.42
C PRO A 161 17.76 1.63 6.60
N PRO A 162 17.19 1.89 7.79
CA PRO A 162 15.80 2.29 7.91
C PRO A 162 15.52 3.65 7.28
N ALA A 163 16.46 4.61 7.28
CA ALA A 163 16.31 5.89 6.59
C ALA A 163 16.20 5.69 5.06
N MET A 164 17.01 4.82 4.48
CA MET A 164 16.94 4.47 3.05
C MET A 164 15.60 3.83 2.68
N LEU A 165 15.03 2.96 3.54
CA LEU A 165 13.70 2.39 3.29
C LEU A 165 12.62 3.46 3.34
N ILE A 166 12.73 4.45 4.23
CA ILE A 166 11.81 5.60 4.30
C ILE A 166 11.91 6.45 3.03
N TRP A 167 13.11 6.76 2.54
CA TRP A 167 13.29 7.53 1.30
C TRP A 167 12.77 6.77 0.08
N LEU A 168 13.04 5.46 -0.01
CA LEU A 168 12.52 4.62 -1.10
C LEU A 168 10.99 4.56 -1.07
N GLY A 169 10.40 4.39 0.13
CA GLY A 169 8.95 4.42 0.30
C GLY A 169 8.34 5.78 -0.09
N TYR A 170 9.02 6.88 0.24
CA TYR A 170 8.60 8.22 -0.15
C TYR A 170 8.66 8.42 -1.68
N LEU A 171 9.71 7.92 -2.34
CA LEU A 171 9.81 7.95 -3.81
C LEU A 171 8.77 7.07 -4.48
N LEU A 172 8.38 5.95 -3.86
CA LEU A 172 7.35 5.08 -4.43
C LEU A 172 5.94 5.67 -4.25
N ARG A 173 5.62 6.15 -3.04
CA ARG A 173 4.38 6.89 -2.74
C ARG A 173 4.55 7.75 -1.48
N SER A 174 4.67 9.05 -1.66
CA SER A 174 4.96 10.01 -0.59
C SER A 174 3.88 10.02 0.49
N GLU A 175 2.60 10.10 0.11
CA GLU A 175 1.46 10.17 1.02
C GLU A 175 1.40 8.92 1.91
N MET A 176 1.64 7.76 1.31
CA MET A 176 1.60 6.49 2.05
C MET A 176 2.75 6.37 3.04
N MET A 177 3.97 6.80 2.65
CA MET A 177 5.12 6.78 3.56
C MET A 177 4.93 7.75 4.73
N LEU A 178 4.36 8.94 4.49
CA LEU A 178 4.01 9.88 5.55
C LEU A 178 2.90 9.33 6.45
N PHE A 179 1.92 8.64 5.89
CA PHE A 179 0.82 8.02 6.64
C PHE A 179 1.31 6.94 7.62
N VAL A 180 2.25 6.07 7.22
CA VAL A 180 2.84 5.06 8.13
C VAL A 180 4.03 5.60 8.95
N GLY A 181 4.52 6.79 8.65
CA GLY A 181 5.64 7.46 9.30
C GLY A 181 5.57 7.51 10.83
N PRO A 182 4.40 7.73 11.47
CA PRO A 182 4.26 7.71 12.93
C PRO A 182 4.76 6.41 13.59
N PHE A 183 4.60 5.25 12.94
CA PHE A 183 5.15 3.99 13.44
C PHE A 183 6.69 3.98 13.41
N CYS A 184 7.29 4.47 12.32
CA CYS A 184 8.74 4.60 12.19
C CYS A 184 9.31 5.56 13.23
N ALA A 185 8.67 6.72 13.43
CA ALA A 185 9.06 7.71 14.41
C ALA A 185 8.99 7.15 15.84
N PHE A 186 7.89 6.48 16.19
CA PHE A 186 7.73 5.85 17.50
C PHE A 186 8.78 4.75 17.73
N ALA A 187 9.02 3.89 16.73
CA ALA A 187 10.03 2.84 16.78
C ALA A 187 11.43 3.40 17.04
N PHE A 188 11.80 4.47 16.33
CA PHE A 188 13.04 5.19 16.53
C PHE A 188 13.14 5.81 17.93
N LEU A 189 12.13 6.56 18.37
CA LEU A 189 12.11 7.20 19.70
C LEU A 189 12.21 6.19 20.84
N MET A 190 11.53 5.05 20.71
CA MET A 190 11.58 3.97 21.69
C MET A 190 13.00 3.36 21.78
N SER A 191 13.66 3.17 20.64
CA SER A 191 15.03 2.66 20.62
C SER A 191 16.04 3.70 21.11
N LEU A 192 15.87 4.95 20.72
CA LEU A 192 16.70 6.06 21.20
C LEU A 192 16.60 6.18 22.71
N TRP A 193 15.38 6.17 23.26
CA TRP A 193 15.17 6.18 24.70
C TRP A 193 15.83 4.98 25.40
N ARG A 194 15.67 3.78 24.86
CA ARG A 194 16.26 2.55 25.40
C ARG A 194 17.79 2.59 25.43
N LEU A 195 18.40 3.11 24.36
CA LEU A 195 19.86 3.14 24.19
C LEU A 195 20.55 4.30 24.94
N THR A 196 19.79 5.33 25.35
CA THR A 196 20.29 6.48 26.10
C THR A 196 19.81 6.46 27.56
N MET A 197 18.54 6.82 27.76
CA MET A 197 17.93 6.96 29.09
C MET A 197 17.72 5.62 29.80
N GLY A 198 17.61 4.54 29.04
CA GLY A 198 17.45 3.19 29.58
C GLY A 198 18.68 2.65 30.28
N GLN A 199 19.87 3.13 29.91
CA GLN A 199 21.18 2.66 30.44
C GLN A 199 21.76 3.57 31.50
N GLY A 200 21.31 4.81 31.68
CA GLY A 200 21.81 5.75 32.65
C GLY A 200 20.88 6.95 32.86
N LYS A 201 21.04 7.62 34.01
CA LYS A 201 20.35 8.88 34.34
C LYS A 201 21.41 9.98 34.45
N GLY A 202 21.18 11.12 33.86
CA GLY A 202 22.04 12.29 33.99
C GLY A 202 22.17 13.08 32.69
N GLU A 203 22.88 14.18 32.73
CA GLU A 203 23.07 15.11 31.61
C GLU A 203 23.67 14.47 30.35
N HIS A 204 24.55 13.48 30.50
CA HIS A 204 25.14 12.79 29.36
C HIS A 204 24.11 12.00 28.56
N ALA A 205 23.17 11.31 29.23
CA ALA A 205 22.09 10.59 28.57
C ALA A 205 21.14 11.56 27.82
N VAL A 206 20.80 12.71 28.43
CA VAL A 206 19.97 13.75 27.82
C VAL A 206 20.68 14.37 26.60
N ARG A 207 21.97 14.66 26.71
CA ARG A 207 22.78 15.18 25.59
C ARG A 207 22.87 14.17 24.45
N ALA A 208 23.11 12.90 24.74
CA ALA A 208 23.14 11.83 23.74
C ALA A 208 21.77 11.68 23.04
N PHE A 209 20.68 11.71 23.81
CA PHE A 209 19.33 11.65 23.27
C PHE A 209 19.07 12.81 22.28
N ARG A 210 19.27 14.05 22.71
CA ARG A 210 19.06 15.25 21.87
C ARG A 210 19.93 15.22 20.60
N ARG A 211 21.21 14.84 20.75
CA ARG A 211 22.14 14.76 19.63
C ARG A 211 21.66 13.76 18.56
N TRP A 212 21.34 12.51 18.97
CA TRP A 212 20.92 11.50 18.01
C TRP A 212 19.52 11.73 17.47
N PHE A 213 18.63 12.32 18.25
CA PHE A 213 17.35 12.80 17.74
C PHE A 213 17.52 13.81 16.60
N ALA A 214 18.40 14.80 16.81
CA ALA A 214 18.70 15.81 15.78
C ALA A 214 19.39 15.20 14.56
N ILE A 215 20.40 14.32 14.75
CA ILE A 215 21.11 13.67 13.64
C ILE A 215 20.15 12.86 12.77
N VAL A 216 19.31 12.01 13.35
CA VAL A 216 18.41 11.15 12.60
C VAL A 216 17.27 11.96 11.98
N GLY A 217 16.73 12.94 12.73
CA GLY A 217 15.73 13.88 12.20
C GLY A 217 16.27 14.62 10.98
N MET A 218 17.48 15.21 11.07
CA MET A 218 18.11 15.89 9.93
C MET A 218 18.37 14.91 8.76
N LEU A 219 18.88 13.72 9.02
CA LEU A 219 19.17 12.72 7.99
C LEU A 219 17.90 12.37 7.21
N VAL A 220 16.82 12.03 7.91
CA VAL A 220 15.54 11.68 7.28
C VAL A 220 14.98 12.87 6.51
N CYS A 221 14.91 14.06 7.14
CA CYS A 221 14.40 15.27 6.48
C CYS A 221 15.22 15.68 5.26
N MET A 222 16.54 15.62 5.31
CA MET A 222 17.39 15.94 4.15
C MET A 222 17.13 15.00 2.98
N GLY A 223 16.95 13.70 3.25
CA GLY A 223 16.62 12.73 2.20
C GLY A 223 15.23 12.98 1.60
N LEU A 224 14.22 13.28 2.44
CA LEU A 224 12.87 13.64 1.95
C LEU A 224 12.90 14.93 1.10
N VAL A 225 13.65 15.95 1.54
CA VAL A 225 13.84 17.20 0.77
C VAL A 225 14.55 16.91 -0.56
N ALA A 226 15.55 16.02 -0.58
CA ALA A 226 16.22 15.63 -1.81
C ALA A 226 15.28 14.89 -2.78
N CYS A 227 14.43 13.99 -2.27
CA CYS A 227 13.41 13.32 -3.06
C CYS A 227 12.42 14.32 -3.67
N GLU A 228 11.93 15.26 -2.86
CA GLU A 228 10.99 16.29 -3.31
C GLU A 228 11.63 17.28 -4.31
N ALA A 229 12.88 17.65 -4.09
CA ALA A 229 13.63 18.47 -5.06
C ALA A 229 13.78 17.75 -6.41
N GLY A 230 14.02 16.43 -6.39
CA GLY A 230 14.03 15.59 -7.59
C GLY A 230 12.67 15.60 -8.32
N ASN A 231 11.56 15.50 -7.56
CA ASN A 231 10.20 15.58 -8.11
C ASN A 231 9.96 16.92 -8.81
N ARG A 232 10.24 18.02 -8.12
CA ARG A 232 10.06 19.37 -8.70
C ARG A 232 10.89 19.62 -9.95
N LEU A 233 12.10 19.05 -10.02
CA LEU A 233 12.93 19.13 -11.24
C LEU A 233 12.32 18.33 -12.40
N GLY A 234 11.73 17.16 -12.14
CA GLY A 234 11.08 16.32 -13.13
C GLY A 234 9.84 16.94 -13.77
N TYR A 235 9.06 17.67 -12.97
CA TYR A 235 7.75 18.24 -13.34
C TYR A 235 7.77 19.78 -13.45
N LYS A 236 8.93 20.38 -13.83
CA LYS A 236 9.11 21.83 -13.84
C LYS A 236 8.47 22.58 -15.03
N SER A 237 8.13 21.88 -16.13
CA SER A 237 7.52 22.51 -17.31
C SER A 237 6.14 23.08 -17.00
N GLN A 238 5.69 24.06 -17.79
CA GLN A 238 4.39 24.70 -17.59
C GLN A 238 3.23 23.72 -17.76
N GLU A 239 3.30 22.85 -18.75
CA GLU A 239 2.29 21.81 -19.01
C GLU A 239 2.14 20.86 -17.81
N TRP A 240 3.26 20.37 -17.26
CA TRP A 240 3.21 19.53 -16.06
C TRP A 240 2.67 20.25 -14.84
N LYS A 241 2.94 21.54 -14.66
CA LYS A 241 2.37 22.32 -13.57
C LYS A 241 0.87 22.49 -13.71
N GLN A 242 0.38 22.76 -14.91
CA GLN A 242 -1.06 22.86 -15.20
C GLN A 242 -1.74 21.52 -14.94
N PHE A 243 -1.15 20.43 -15.43
CA PHE A 243 -1.68 19.10 -15.18
C PHE A 243 -1.68 18.71 -13.70
N LEU A 244 -0.61 19.02 -12.95
CA LEU A 244 -0.59 18.75 -11.50
C LEU A 244 -1.68 19.54 -10.76
N ALA A 245 -2.01 20.76 -11.19
CA ALA A 245 -3.13 21.51 -10.63
C ALA A 245 -4.48 20.82 -10.91
N LEU A 246 -4.67 20.26 -12.13
CA LEU A 246 -5.82 19.44 -12.49
C LEU A 246 -5.87 18.16 -11.64
N PHE A 247 -4.76 17.46 -11.53
CA PHE A 247 -4.64 16.24 -10.75
C PHE A 247 -4.94 16.46 -9.27
N ASP A 248 -4.48 17.55 -8.67
CA ASP A 248 -4.79 17.92 -7.29
C ASP A 248 -6.28 18.21 -7.10
N ALA A 249 -6.89 18.97 -8.02
CA ALA A 249 -8.32 19.27 -7.99
C ALA A 249 -9.18 17.99 -8.17
N ARG A 250 -8.80 17.13 -9.12
CA ARG A 250 -9.39 15.81 -9.34
C ARG A 250 -9.28 14.95 -8.08
N THR A 251 -8.09 14.89 -7.47
CA THR A 251 -7.86 14.10 -6.25
C THR A 251 -8.74 14.60 -5.10
N GLN A 252 -8.87 15.91 -4.93
CA GLN A 252 -9.77 16.47 -3.93
C GLN A 252 -11.22 16.04 -4.18
N LEU A 253 -11.70 16.12 -5.43
CA LEU A 253 -13.09 15.79 -5.78
C LEU A 253 -13.38 14.30 -5.62
N TYR A 254 -12.61 13.42 -6.27
CA TYR A 254 -12.94 12.00 -6.36
C TYR A 254 -12.39 11.14 -5.21
N ASP A 255 -11.34 11.62 -4.54
CA ASP A 255 -10.71 10.87 -3.45
C ASP A 255 -11.23 11.29 -2.07
N PHE A 256 -11.75 12.51 -1.90
CA PHE A 256 -12.15 13.04 -0.59
C PHE A 256 -13.58 13.58 -0.56
N GLU A 257 -14.14 13.93 -1.70
CA GLU A 257 -15.51 14.40 -1.84
C GLU A 257 -16.31 13.45 -2.76
N TYR A 258 -17.39 13.93 -3.32
CA TYR A 258 -18.14 13.30 -4.40
C TYR A 258 -18.77 14.42 -5.24
N VAL A 259 -19.11 14.12 -6.48
CA VAL A 259 -19.81 15.08 -7.35
C VAL A 259 -21.25 15.19 -6.87
N PRO A 260 -21.71 16.35 -6.33
CA PRO A 260 -23.10 16.52 -5.92
C PRO A 260 -24.06 16.38 -7.10
N ASP A 261 -25.25 15.86 -6.86
CA ASP A 261 -26.27 15.75 -7.90
C ASP A 261 -26.62 17.13 -8.48
N TYR A 262 -26.93 17.18 -9.78
CA TYR A 262 -27.35 18.42 -10.41
C TYR A 262 -28.64 18.94 -9.78
N ALA A 263 -29.62 18.04 -9.57
CA ALA A 263 -30.88 18.36 -8.92
C ALA A 263 -30.66 18.87 -7.49
N GLY A 264 -31.17 20.07 -7.22
CA GLY A 264 -31.00 20.75 -5.94
C GLY A 264 -29.71 21.60 -5.82
N ASN A 265 -28.80 21.52 -6.82
CA ASN A 265 -27.56 22.30 -6.88
C ASN A 265 -27.45 23.10 -8.22
N GLU A 266 -28.54 23.26 -8.95
CA GLU A 266 -28.59 23.83 -10.30
C GLU A 266 -27.96 25.23 -10.37
N LYS A 267 -28.24 26.08 -9.37
CA LYS A 267 -27.71 27.46 -9.32
C LYS A 267 -26.19 27.50 -9.27
N PHE A 268 -25.59 26.55 -8.55
CA PHE A 268 -24.15 26.46 -8.48
C PHE A 268 -23.57 26.03 -9.83
N TYR A 269 -24.06 24.95 -10.39
CA TYR A 269 -23.57 24.42 -11.66
C TYR A 269 -23.72 25.42 -12.81
N GLN A 270 -24.88 26.08 -12.89
CA GLN A 270 -25.11 27.16 -13.86
C GLN A 270 -24.15 28.34 -13.67
N SER A 271 -23.77 28.66 -12.42
CA SER A 271 -22.84 29.77 -12.15
C SER A 271 -21.42 29.51 -12.64
N ILE A 272 -21.03 28.22 -12.78
CA ILE A 272 -19.74 27.80 -13.34
C ILE A 272 -19.85 27.27 -14.77
N GLY A 273 -21.05 27.39 -15.40
CA GLY A 273 -21.29 27.06 -16.79
C GLY A 273 -21.44 25.57 -17.08
N LEU A 274 -21.74 24.74 -16.07
CA LEU A 274 -21.98 23.32 -16.25
C LEU A 274 -23.47 22.99 -16.38
N SER A 275 -23.82 22.22 -17.42
CA SER A 275 -25.13 21.61 -17.62
C SER A 275 -25.27 20.32 -16.78
N GLU A 276 -26.49 19.79 -16.70
CA GLU A 276 -26.80 18.51 -16.06
C GLU A 276 -26.00 17.35 -16.68
N GLN A 277 -25.82 17.36 -17.99
CA GLN A 277 -25.12 16.35 -18.75
C GLN A 277 -23.61 16.38 -18.47
N GLU A 278 -23.03 17.57 -18.32
CA GLU A 278 -21.63 17.71 -17.90
C GLU A 278 -21.40 17.24 -16.46
N VAL A 279 -22.37 17.49 -15.57
CA VAL A 279 -22.33 16.93 -14.20
C VAL A 279 -22.44 15.40 -14.25
N THR A 280 -23.24 14.83 -15.14
CA THR A 280 -23.30 13.37 -15.36
C THR A 280 -21.95 12.81 -15.83
N LEU A 281 -21.24 13.51 -16.75
CA LEU A 281 -19.87 13.11 -17.12
C LEU A 281 -18.92 13.13 -15.92
N LEU A 282 -19.00 14.14 -15.06
CA LEU A 282 -18.21 14.19 -13.83
C LEU A 282 -18.57 13.03 -12.91
N GLN A 283 -19.85 12.72 -12.71
CA GLN A 283 -20.32 11.60 -11.87
C GLN A 283 -19.84 10.25 -12.40
N ASN A 284 -19.82 10.06 -13.73
CA ASN A 284 -19.33 8.86 -14.40
C ASN A 284 -17.79 8.84 -14.55
N TYR A 285 -17.10 9.89 -14.09
CA TYR A 285 -15.66 10.02 -14.19
C TYR A 285 -15.12 10.11 -15.64
N ASN A 286 -15.98 10.45 -16.61
CA ASN A 286 -15.68 10.52 -18.04
C ASN A 286 -15.37 11.96 -18.51
N TYR A 287 -14.83 12.79 -17.62
CA TYR A 287 -14.60 14.23 -17.86
C TYR A 287 -13.57 14.53 -18.96
N GLY A 288 -12.86 13.52 -19.44
CA GLY A 288 -11.94 13.66 -20.56
C GLY A 288 -12.65 13.99 -21.87
N LEU A 289 -13.93 13.62 -22.01
CA LEU A 289 -14.72 13.91 -23.19
C LEU A 289 -15.08 15.41 -23.29
N ASP A 290 -15.13 16.14 -22.17
CA ASP A 290 -15.46 17.56 -22.15
C ASP A 290 -14.20 18.43 -22.01
N ASP A 291 -13.89 19.17 -23.07
CA ASP A 291 -12.74 20.08 -23.09
C ASP A 291 -12.91 21.27 -22.13
N ALA A 292 -14.13 21.62 -21.72
CA ALA A 292 -14.39 22.70 -20.78
C ALA A 292 -14.04 22.35 -19.33
N VAL A 293 -13.93 21.06 -19.00
CA VAL A 293 -13.58 20.61 -17.66
C VAL A 293 -12.06 20.72 -17.44
N ASP A 294 -11.65 21.75 -16.74
CA ASP A 294 -10.26 22.06 -16.38
C ASP A 294 -10.00 21.98 -14.87
N ALA A 295 -8.81 22.41 -14.44
CA ALA A 295 -8.42 22.42 -13.04
C ALA A 295 -9.27 23.38 -12.18
N GLU A 296 -9.71 24.49 -12.74
CA GLU A 296 -10.53 25.49 -12.05
C GLU A 296 -11.95 24.97 -11.84
N THR A 297 -12.53 24.37 -12.88
CA THR A 297 -13.83 23.71 -12.84
C THR A 297 -13.86 22.57 -11.81
N LEU A 298 -12.89 21.64 -11.85
CA LEU A 298 -12.83 20.55 -10.88
C LEU A 298 -12.63 21.06 -9.45
N ARG A 299 -11.81 22.12 -9.26
CA ARG A 299 -11.60 22.75 -7.96
C ARG A 299 -12.88 23.37 -7.44
N ALA A 300 -13.61 24.12 -8.28
CA ALA A 300 -14.87 24.75 -7.91
C ALA A 300 -15.90 23.70 -7.47
N VAL A 301 -16.01 22.58 -8.22
CA VAL A 301 -16.91 21.46 -7.85
C VAL A 301 -16.48 20.80 -6.55
N ALA A 302 -15.16 20.58 -6.33
CA ALA A 302 -14.65 19.98 -5.12
C ALA A 302 -14.90 20.86 -3.88
N ASP A 303 -14.64 22.17 -3.97
CA ASP A 303 -14.88 23.13 -2.90
C ASP A 303 -16.38 23.26 -2.57
N TYR A 304 -17.23 23.23 -3.60
CA TYR A 304 -18.68 23.21 -3.43
C TYR A 304 -19.14 21.91 -2.77
N ALA A 305 -18.67 20.76 -3.22
CA ALA A 305 -18.96 19.45 -2.64
C ALA A 305 -18.59 19.41 -1.15
N ALA A 306 -17.41 19.93 -0.77
CA ALA A 306 -17.02 20.09 0.61
C ALA A 306 -18.04 20.92 1.41
N SER A 307 -18.53 22.04 0.84
CA SER A 307 -19.54 22.88 1.48
C SER A 307 -20.91 22.23 1.61
N VAL A 308 -21.31 21.40 0.63
CA VAL A 308 -22.55 20.60 0.69
C VAL A 308 -22.43 19.56 1.81
N ARG A 309 -21.33 18.83 1.84
CA ARG A 309 -21.04 17.84 2.88
C ARG A 309 -21.05 18.45 4.29
N GLU A 310 -20.49 19.67 4.47
CA GLU A 310 -20.51 20.36 5.76
C GLU A 310 -21.92 20.80 6.18
N ARG A 311 -22.79 21.14 5.22
CA ARG A 311 -24.20 21.47 5.47
C ARG A 311 -25.01 20.25 5.85
N GLU A 312 -24.79 19.12 5.17
CA GLU A 312 -25.52 17.87 5.37
C GLU A 312 -25.10 17.15 6.64
N THR A 313 -23.80 17.18 6.98
CA THR A 313 -23.26 16.42 8.08
C THR A 313 -22.31 17.27 8.91
N SER A 314 -22.71 17.65 10.12
CA SER A 314 -21.88 18.44 11.01
C SER A 314 -20.57 17.72 11.35
N THR A 315 -19.48 18.49 11.61
CA THR A 315 -18.19 17.95 12.07
C THR A 315 -18.33 17.01 13.27
N LYS A 316 -19.23 17.32 14.21
CA LYS A 316 -19.55 16.49 15.39
C LYS A 316 -20.17 15.14 14.99
N GLU A 317 -21.03 15.14 14.00
CA GLU A 317 -21.66 13.94 13.49
C GLU A 317 -20.68 13.07 12.69
N ARG A 318 -19.86 13.66 11.86
CA ARG A 318 -18.76 12.98 11.16
C ARG A 318 -17.82 12.29 12.14
N LEU A 319 -17.41 12.98 13.21
CA LEU A 319 -16.58 12.40 14.26
C LEU A 319 -17.30 11.25 14.98
N ARG A 320 -18.59 11.40 15.29
CA ARG A 320 -19.40 10.33 15.88
C ARG A 320 -19.47 9.11 14.97
N ASN A 321 -19.71 9.30 13.68
CA ASN A 321 -19.76 8.23 12.69
C ASN A 321 -18.38 7.56 12.50
N ALA A 322 -17.29 8.34 12.47
CA ALA A 322 -15.93 7.81 12.44
C ALA A 322 -15.63 6.92 13.66
N VAL A 323 -15.98 7.37 14.86
CA VAL A 323 -15.81 6.59 16.09
C VAL A 323 -16.68 5.32 16.07
N TRP A 324 -17.91 5.43 15.57
CA TRP A 324 -18.80 4.27 15.41
C TRP A 324 -18.23 3.25 14.43
N ASN A 325 -17.83 3.68 13.23
CA ASN A 325 -17.24 2.83 12.20
C ASN A 325 -15.94 2.19 12.68
N TYR A 326 -15.09 2.96 13.37
CA TYR A 326 -13.88 2.44 14.01
C TYR A 326 -14.19 1.35 15.04
N ARG A 327 -15.17 1.58 15.93
CA ARG A 327 -15.58 0.61 16.93
C ARG A 327 -16.15 -0.67 16.31
N THR A 328 -17.01 -0.54 15.30
CA THR A 328 -17.57 -1.69 14.58
C THR A 328 -16.51 -2.45 13.80
N SER A 329 -15.50 -1.77 13.27
CA SER A 329 -14.36 -2.41 12.62
C SER A 329 -13.53 -3.28 13.59
N LEU A 330 -13.46 -2.93 14.87
CA LEU A 330 -12.80 -3.74 15.90
C LEU A 330 -13.56 -5.04 16.20
N THR A 331 -14.89 -5.01 16.14
CA THR A 331 -15.75 -6.17 16.46
C THR A 331 -16.05 -7.05 15.26
N GLY A 332 -15.62 -6.69 14.06
CA GLY A 332 -15.86 -7.45 12.84
C GLY A 332 -17.30 -7.36 12.29
N GLN A 333 -18.16 -6.52 12.88
CA GLN A 333 -19.55 -6.30 12.48
C GLN A 333 -19.70 -5.14 11.47
N ALA A 334 -18.65 -4.79 10.76
CA ALA A 334 -18.65 -3.65 9.89
C ALA A 334 -19.48 -3.89 8.61
N GLU A 335 -20.75 -3.59 8.64
CA GLU A 335 -21.37 -2.87 7.53
C GLU A 335 -20.80 -1.45 7.60
N LEU A 336 -19.72 -1.20 6.90
CA LEU A 336 -19.21 0.14 6.71
C LEU A 336 -20.27 0.91 5.95
N ARG A 337 -20.83 1.93 6.57
CA ARG A 337 -21.62 2.96 5.89
C ARG A 337 -20.65 3.81 5.07
N THR A 338 -20.12 3.22 4.01
CA THR A 338 -19.22 3.89 3.07
C THR A 338 -19.94 4.04 1.75
N TYR A 339 -19.84 5.22 1.20
CA TYR A 339 -20.26 5.51 -0.15
C TYR A 339 -19.42 4.70 -1.16
N GLY A 340 -20.07 3.89 -1.99
CA GLY A 340 -19.68 3.55 -3.35
C GLY A 340 -18.66 2.44 -3.59
N GLU A 341 -17.69 2.20 -2.75
CA GLU A 341 -16.80 1.06 -2.95
C GLU A 341 -17.27 -0.12 -2.09
N SER A 342 -17.77 -1.16 -2.74
CA SER A 342 -17.79 -2.48 -2.10
C SER A 342 -16.39 -2.73 -1.57
N LEU A 343 -16.24 -2.93 -0.26
CA LEU A 343 -14.99 -3.45 0.27
C LEU A 343 -14.69 -4.71 -0.54
N SER A 344 -13.72 -4.58 -1.44
CA SER A 344 -13.25 -5.68 -2.25
C SER A 344 -12.98 -6.89 -1.37
N SER A 345 -13.06 -8.06 -1.93
CA SER A 345 -12.74 -9.38 -1.40
C SER A 345 -11.45 -9.50 -0.58
N GLN A 346 -10.70 -8.43 -0.42
CA GLN A 346 -9.42 -8.37 0.30
C GLN A 346 -9.51 -8.91 1.73
N PRO A 347 -8.48 -9.58 2.25
CA PRO A 347 -8.53 -10.37 3.49
C PRO A 347 -8.56 -9.53 4.78
N GLU A 348 -9.46 -8.56 4.89
CA GLU A 348 -9.61 -7.68 6.05
C GLU A 348 -9.88 -8.45 7.35
N LYS A 349 -10.79 -9.44 7.32
CA LYS A 349 -11.15 -10.23 8.50
C LYS A 349 -9.96 -10.97 9.11
N PRO A 350 -9.14 -11.73 8.32
CA PRO A 350 -7.95 -12.38 8.84
C PRO A 350 -6.93 -11.40 9.44
N TYR A 351 -6.66 -10.27 8.79
CA TYR A 351 -5.73 -9.27 9.32
C TYR A 351 -6.19 -8.74 10.67
N ARG A 352 -7.46 -8.34 10.79
CA ARG A 352 -8.02 -7.86 12.06
C ARG A 352 -7.93 -8.90 13.16
N ALA A 353 -8.24 -10.16 12.87
CA ALA A 353 -8.14 -11.24 13.84
C ALA A 353 -6.70 -11.48 14.31
N ILE A 354 -5.73 -11.46 13.38
CA ILE A 354 -4.31 -11.57 13.71
C ILE A 354 -3.88 -10.42 14.63
N VAL A 355 -4.18 -9.18 14.25
CA VAL A 355 -3.80 -7.99 15.01
C VAL A 355 -4.44 -7.98 16.40
N CYS A 356 -5.74 -8.24 16.51
CA CYS A 356 -6.43 -8.33 17.81
C CYS A 356 -5.78 -9.41 18.68
N SER A 357 -5.47 -10.58 18.11
CA SER A 357 -4.79 -11.67 18.84
C SER A 357 -3.41 -11.24 19.32
N LEU A 358 -2.63 -10.54 18.50
CA LEU A 358 -1.31 -10.02 18.88
C LEU A 358 -1.40 -9.00 20.01
N TYR A 359 -2.41 -8.12 20.03
CA TYR A 359 -2.65 -7.20 21.15
C TYR A 359 -3.02 -7.96 22.43
N LEU A 360 -3.94 -8.91 22.35
CA LEU A 360 -4.31 -9.74 23.51
C LEU A 360 -3.10 -10.46 24.08
N LEU A 361 -2.27 -11.06 23.23
CA LEU A 361 -1.04 -11.70 23.63
C LEU A 361 -0.02 -10.73 24.25
N ALA A 362 0.13 -9.52 23.69
CA ALA A 362 1.04 -8.50 24.22
C ALA A 362 0.60 -8.01 25.60
N VAL A 363 -0.71 -7.77 25.79
CA VAL A 363 -1.29 -7.38 27.08
C VAL A 363 -1.15 -8.53 28.09
N ALA A 364 -1.52 -9.76 27.73
CA ALA A 364 -1.40 -10.94 28.60
C ALA A 364 0.05 -11.19 29.04
N ALA A 365 1.01 -11.12 28.10
CA ALA A 365 2.43 -11.24 28.38
C ALA A 365 2.93 -10.12 29.28
N GLY A 366 2.49 -8.88 29.05
CA GLY A 366 2.83 -7.72 29.89
C GLY A 366 2.30 -7.87 31.32
N LEU A 367 1.03 -8.25 31.48
CA LEU A 367 0.41 -8.49 32.80
C LEU A 367 1.05 -9.67 33.54
N TRP A 368 1.34 -10.76 32.84
CA TRP A 368 2.03 -11.92 33.43
C TRP A 368 3.42 -11.54 33.94
N ARG A 369 4.19 -10.78 33.16
CA ARG A 369 5.50 -10.25 33.57
C ARG A 369 5.38 -9.32 34.76
N LEU A 370 4.35 -8.48 34.81
CA LEU A 370 4.08 -7.57 35.92
C LEU A 370 3.77 -8.36 37.21
N ALA A 371 2.86 -9.33 37.13
CA ALA A 371 2.51 -10.18 38.27
C ALA A 371 3.73 -10.96 38.79
N ARG A 372 4.58 -11.48 37.88
CA ARG A 372 5.80 -12.17 38.25
C ARG A 372 6.80 -11.22 38.93
N ALA A 373 6.97 -9.99 38.40
CA ALA A 373 7.85 -8.99 38.97
C ALA A 373 7.42 -8.59 40.39
N ILE A 374 6.13 -8.44 40.62
CA ILE A 374 5.54 -8.14 41.95
C ILE A 374 5.82 -9.30 42.93
N ARG A 375 5.55 -10.56 42.51
CA ARG A 375 5.76 -11.74 43.37
C ARG A 375 7.23 -11.96 43.72
N SER A 376 8.14 -11.65 42.79
CA SER A 376 9.62 -11.85 43.00
C SER A 376 10.32 -10.65 43.61
N GLY A 377 9.61 -9.56 43.93
CA GLY A 377 10.21 -8.30 44.40
C GLY A 377 11.13 -7.64 43.36
N SER A 378 11.11 -8.09 42.11
CA SER A 378 11.89 -7.51 41.03
C SER A 378 11.20 -6.27 40.44
N GLY A 379 11.98 -5.38 39.80
CA GLY A 379 11.44 -4.12 39.29
C GLY A 379 10.40 -4.31 38.16
N CYS A 380 9.25 -3.67 38.28
CA CYS A 380 8.12 -3.75 37.34
C CYS A 380 8.36 -2.99 36.00
N ARG A 381 9.48 -2.27 35.88
CA ARG A 381 9.77 -1.32 34.77
C ARG A 381 9.64 -1.96 33.38
N SER A 382 10.19 -3.17 33.16
CA SER A 382 10.15 -3.84 31.87
C SER A 382 8.73 -4.22 31.44
N ALA A 383 7.91 -4.70 32.39
CA ALA A 383 6.51 -5.06 32.16
C ALA A 383 5.67 -3.81 31.81
N LEU A 384 5.82 -2.74 32.60
CA LEU A 384 5.13 -1.47 32.37
C LEU A 384 5.50 -0.86 31.01
N LEU A 385 6.77 -0.92 30.62
CA LEU A 385 7.22 -0.45 29.31
C LEU A 385 6.64 -1.27 28.15
N THR A 386 6.47 -2.57 28.33
CA THR A 386 5.82 -3.41 27.31
C THR A 386 4.34 -3.03 27.14
N LEU A 387 3.61 -2.85 28.25
CA LEU A 387 2.21 -2.42 28.20
C LEU A 387 2.05 -1.01 27.64
N ALA A 388 2.91 -0.06 28.04
CA ALA A 388 2.92 1.30 27.53
C ALA A 388 3.23 1.35 26.03
N ALA A 389 4.18 0.53 25.55
CA ALA A 389 4.52 0.44 24.14
C ALA A 389 3.35 -0.14 23.32
N ALA A 390 2.71 -1.21 23.81
CA ALA A 390 1.53 -1.77 23.16
C ALA A 390 0.36 -0.75 23.11
N ALA A 391 0.13 -0.01 24.19
CA ALA A 391 -0.87 1.07 24.23
C ALA A 391 -0.53 2.22 23.27
N ALA A 392 0.74 2.60 23.15
CA ALA A 392 1.16 3.64 22.20
C ALA A 392 0.98 3.19 20.74
N VAL A 393 1.33 1.95 20.39
CA VAL A 393 1.07 1.38 19.06
C VAL A 393 -0.43 1.37 18.76
N PHE A 394 -1.25 0.96 19.74
CA PHE A 394 -2.72 1.02 19.62
C PHE A 394 -3.23 2.46 19.43
N GLY A 395 -2.64 3.43 20.12
CA GLY A 395 -2.96 4.86 19.98
C GLY A 395 -2.65 5.39 18.58
N ILE A 396 -1.47 5.08 18.04
CA ILE A 396 -1.07 5.46 16.67
C ILE A 396 -2.05 4.85 15.66
N ARG A 397 -2.27 3.54 15.72
CA ARG A 397 -3.25 2.84 14.89
C ARG A 397 -4.62 3.51 14.95
N SER A 398 -5.12 3.75 16.17
CA SER A 398 -6.44 4.34 16.37
C SER A 398 -6.56 5.72 15.76
N GLY A 399 -5.52 6.56 15.91
CA GLY A 399 -5.47 7.89 15.28
C GLY A 399 -5.53 7.81 13.76
N LEU A 400 -4.72 6.93 13.14
CA LEU A 400 -4.69 6.76 11.69
C LEU A 400 -6.02 6.19 11.15
N LEU A 401 -6.57 5.15 11.78
CA LEU A 401 -7.85 4.58 11.34
C LEU A 401 -9.03 5.54 11.56
N LEU A 402 -9.06 6.28 12.67
CA LEU A 402 -10.07 7.32 12.88
C LEU A 402 -9.98 8.42 11.83
N TYR A 403 -8.78 8.81 11.40
CA TYR A 403 -8.58 9.72 10.28
C TYR A 403 -9.20 9.17 8.98
N LEU A 404 -8.96 7.88 8.67
CA LEU A 404 -9.55 7.24 7.49
C LEU A 404 -11.08 7.18 7.57
N TYR A 405 -11.63 6.79 8.71
CA TYR A 405 -13.09 6.74 8.90
C TYR A 405 -13.74 8.13 8.90
N TYR A 406 -13.04 9.15 9.40
CA TYR A 406 -13.51 10.52 9.36
C TYR A 406 -13.63 11.06 7.93
N ASN A 407 -12.66 10.69 7.08
CA ASN A 407 -12.66 11.01 5.66
C ASN A 407 -13.40 9.97 4.80
N GLN A 408 -14.09 9.00 5.41
CA GLN A 408 -14.86 7.95 4.74
C GLN A 408 -14.05 7.13 3.71
N ARG A 409 -12.72 7.00 3.94
CA ARG A 409 -11.79 6.34 3.03
C ARG A 409 -10.96 5.20 3.67
N PRO A 410 -11.58 4.21 4.32
CA PRO A 410 -10.87 3.07 4.90
C PRO A 410 -10.53 2.01 3.85
N VAL A 411 -9.92 2.40 2.73
CA VAL A 411 -9.53 1.47 1.66
C VAL A 411 -8.46 0.48 2.12
N ALA A 412 -8.53 -0.75 1.65
CA ALA A 412 -7.71 -1.86 2.15
C ALA A 412 -6.20 -1.63 2.01
N ARG A 413 -5.74 -0.99 0.94
CA ARG A 413 -4.31 -0.64 0.77
C ARG A 413 -3.75 0.24 1.91
N LEU A 414 -4.60 1.08 2.54
CA LEU A 414 -4.22 1.91 3.68
C LEU A 414 -4.31 1.13 4.99
N THR A 415 -5.41 0.42 5.22
CA THR A 415 -5.64 -0.34 6.46
C THR A 415 -4.65 -1.49 6.61
N HIS A 416 -4.34 -2.23 5.53
CA HIS A 416 -3.34 -3.30 5.55
C HIS A 416 -1.95 -2.77 5.90
N SER A 417 -1.57 -1.61 5.39
CA SER A 417 -0.28 -0.99 5.72
C SER A 417 -0.16 -0.64 7.20
N VAL A 418 -1.26 -0.19 7.83
CA VAL A 418 -1.33 -0.01 9.30
C VAL A 418 -1.18 -1.34 10.02
N TYR A 419 -1.93 -2.39 9.59
CA TYR A 419 -1.87 -3.73 10.20
C TYR A 419 -0.48 -4.36 10.10
N LEU A 420 0.24 -4.15 9.01
CA LEU A 420 1.62 -4.61 8.85
C LEU A 420 2.57 -3.93 9.82
N CYS A 421 2.52 -2.60 9.93
CA CYS A 421 3.36 -1.84 10.84
C CYS A 421 3.12 -2.25 12.31
N GLU A 422 1.87 -2.28 12.76
CA GLU A 422 1.55 -2.66 14.13
C GLU A 422 1.86 -4.13 14.44
N SER A 423 1.61 -5.06 13.48
CA SER A 423 1.93 -6.48 13.65
C SER A 423 3.42 -6.71 13.88
N VAL A 424 4.28 -6.07 13.08
CA VAL A 424 5.73 -6.16 13.24
C VAL A 424 6.19 -5.62 14.61
N MET A 425 5.59 -4.51 15.07
CA MET A 425 5.92 -3.93 16.38
C MET A 425 5.46 -4.82 17.54
N LEU A 426 4.26 -5.37 17.45
CA LEU A 426 3.71 -6.30 18.45
C LEU A 426 4.50 -7.61 18.49
N LEU A 427 4.85 -8.18 17.34
CA LEU A 427 5.72 -9.36 17.25
C LEU A 427 7.07 -9.11 17.91
N TRP A 428 7.68 -7.94 17.67
CA TRP A 428 8.91 -7.58 18.37
C TRP A 428 8.71 -7.47 19.88
N LEU A 429 7.63 -6.83 20.37
CA LEU A 429 7.33 -6.73 21.80
C LEU A 429 7.17 -8.11 22.46
N LEU A 430 6.54 -9.05 21.76
CA LEU A 430 6.31 -10.41 22.24
C LEU A 430 7.60 -11.25 22.27
N LEU A 431 8.46 -11.11 21.25
CA LEU A 431 9.60 -12.00 21.03
C LEU A 431 10.93 -11.48 21.59
N LYS A 432 11.05 -10.17 21.87
CA LYS A 432 12.31 -9.54 22.32
C LYS A 432 12.91 -10.17 23.59
N ASP A 433 12.09 -10.57 24.55
CA ASP A 433 12.49 -11.06 25.87
C ASP A 433 12.61 -12.58 25.92
N SER A 434 11.89 -13.32 25.07
CA SER A 434 12.04 -14.78 24.95
C SER A 434 13.46 -15.18 24.55
N ALA A 435 14.15 -14.35 23.81
CA ALA A 435 15.57 -14.55 23.46
C ALA A 435 16.55 -14.31 24.63
N GLY A 436 16.26 -13.34 25.51
CA GLY A 436 17.10 -12.98 26.65
C GLY A 436 16.97 -13.94 27.86
N GLU A 437 15.73 -14.30 28.17
CA GLU A 437 15.44 -15.21 29.30
C GLU A 437 15.91 -16.65 29.03
N THR A 438 15.90 -17.11 27.77
CA THR A 438 16.40 -18.42 27.35
C THR A 438 17.89 -18.60 27.67
N ALA A 439 18.69 -17.51 27.60
CA ALA A 439 20.13 -17.59 27.93
C ALA A 439 20.41 -17.67 29.42
N LYS A 440 19.68 -16.90 30.23
CA LYS A 440 19.83 -16.93 31.68
C LYS A 440 19.42 -18.27 32.27
N ALA A 441 18.36 -18.87 31.73
CA ALA A 441 17.88 -20.14 32.22
C ALA A 441 18.72 -21.35 31.76
N ARG A 442 19.27 -21.31 30.52
CA ARG A 442 20.20 -22.36 30.10
C ARG A 442 21.49 -22.35 30.94
N LYS A 443 21.95 -21.14 31.31
CA LYS A 443 23.04 -21.03 32.28
C LYS A 443 22.64 -21.57 33.67
N ALA A 444 21.37 -21.33 34.07
CA ALA A 444 20.86 -21.85 35.34
C ALA A 444 20.61 -23.36 35.28
N ILE A 445 20.12 -23.91 34.17
CA ILE A 445 19.96 -25.36 33.95
C ILE A 445 21.33 -26.04 33.89
N PHE A 446 22.29 -25.46 33.16
CA PHE A 446 23.67 -26.01 33.10
C PHE A 446 24.40 -25.91 34.44
N ALA A 447 24.14 -24.86 35.21
CA ALA A 447 24.65 -24.73 36.60
C ALA A 447 23.94 -25.71 37.55
N ALA A 448 22.65 -25.94 37.35
CA ALA A 448 21.87 -26.92 38.14
C ALA A 448 22.25 -28.35 37.78
N GLU A 449 22.43 -28.72 36.50
CA GLU A 449 22.94 -30.03 36.08
C GLU A 449 24.36 -30.32 36.63
N HIS A 450 25.20 -29.28 36.74
CA HIS A 450 26.54 -29.42 37.35
C HIS A 450 26.51 -29.45 38.89
N SER A 451 25.47 -28.85 39.53
CA SER A 451 25.25 -28.99 40.97
C SER A 451 24.54 -30.29 41.32
N GLU A 452 23.62 -30.77 40.49
CA GLU A 452 22.95 -32.08 40.63
C GLU A 452 23.92 -33.26 40.54
N ASN A 453 24.91 -33.19 39.65
CA ASN A 453 26.00 -34.18 39.61
C ASN A 453 26.89 -34.13 40.89
N ARG A 454 26.83 -33.04 41.65
CA ARG A 454 27.46 -32.94 42.97
C ARG A 454 26.52 -33.32 44.12
N GLU A 455 25.21 -33.05 44.01
CA GLU A 455 24.18 -33.34 45.03
C GLU A 455 23.58 -34.75 44.90
N ASN A 456 23.54 -35.37 43.74
CA ASN A 456 23.25 -36.81 43.59
C ASN A 456 24.31 -37.70 44.21
N ALA A 457 25.48 -37.14 44.53
CA ALA A 457 26.44 -37.74 45.45
C ALA A 457 26.07 -37.51 46.94
N ALA A 458 25.01 -36.72 47.26
CA ALA A 458 24.62 -36.29 48.61
C ALA A 458 23.11 -36.40 48.95
N GLY A 459 22.29 -37.15 48.21
CA GLY A 459 20.96 -37.59 48.64
C GLY A 459 19.86 -36.49 48.72
N GLY A 460 19.78 -35.55 47.80
CA GLY A 460 18.85 -34.42 47.84
C GLY A 460 17.56 -34.57 46.96
N ASN A 461 16.46 -34.05 47.44
CA ASN A 461 15.04 -34.19 47.02
C ASN A 461 14.70 -33.54 45.66
N GLY A 462 14.06 -34.30 44.75
CA GLY A 462 13.77 -33.97 43.33
C GLY A 462 12.68 -32.93 43.02
N ASN A 463 12.29 -32.04 43.94
CA ASN A 463 11.20 -31.05 43.65
C ASN A 463 11.66 -29.80 42.91
N HIS A 464 12.93 -29.43 42.93
CA HIS A 464 13.44 -28.25 42.21
C HIS A 464 13.56 -28.45 40.69
N THR A 465 13.68 -29.68 40.21
CA THR A 465 13.79 -30.00 38.77
C THR A 465 12.50 -29.81 38.01
N ASN A 466 11.33 -30.03 38.62
CA ASN A 466 10.02 -29.86 37.97
C ASN A 466 9.63 -28.38 37.76
N GLU A 467 9.95 -27.49 38.71
CA GLU A 467 9.72 -26.03 38.54
C GLU A 467 10.57 -25.44 37.41
N HIS A 468 11.84 -25.87 37.27
CA HIS A 468 12.71 -25.42 36.19
C HIS A 468 12.28 -25.97 34.82
N ARG A 469 11.77 -27.21 34.72
CA ARG A 469 11.21 -27.79 33.50
C ARG A 469 9.90 -27.11 33.09
N MET A 470 8.99 -26.79 34.00
CA MET A 470 7.78 -26.04 33.74
C MET A 470 8.07 -24.59 33.30
N ALA A 471 9.04 -23.94 33.93
CA ALA A 471 9.49 -22.61 33.50
C ALA A 471 10.14 -22.61 32.12
N ALA A 472 10.84 -23.69 31.73
CA ALA A 472 11.41 -23.89 30.41
C ALA A 472 10.34 -24.16 29.35
N ALA A 473 9.34 -24.99 29.65
CA ALA A 473 8.21 -25.27 28.74
C ALA A 473 7.37 -24.04 28.42
N GLY A 474 7.09 -23.20 29.43
CA GLY A 474 6.32 -21.96 29.26
C GLY A 474 6.93 -20.93 28.29
N ARG A 475 8.21 -21.05 27.95
CA ARG A 475 8.93 -20.13 27.03
C ARG A 475 8.68 -20.40 25.57
N TYR A 476 8.31 -21.62 25.22
CA TYR A 476 7.99 -22.00 23.84
C TYR A 476 6.50 -21.80 23.54
N VAL A 477 5.66 -21.64 24.58
CA VAL A 477 4.20 -21.48 24.40
C VAL A 477 3.87 -20.24 23.58
N LEU A 478 4.45 -19.09 23.92
CA LEU A 478 4.16 -17.84 23.20
C LEU A 478 4.66 -17.84 21.75
N PRO A 479 5.92 -18.22 21.44
CA PRO A 479 6.35 -18.39 20.05
C PRO A 479 5.54 -19.42 19.27
N ALA A 480 5.16 -20.55 19.90
CA ALA A 480 4.32 -21.55 19.26
C ALA A 480 2.92 -21.03 18.95
N PHE A 481 2.31 -20.27 19.85
CA PHE A 481 1.01 -19.65 19.62
C PHE A 481 1.07 -18.62 18.49
N VAL A 482 2.12 -17.80 18.45
CA VAL A 482 2.36 -16.87 17.33
C VAL A 482 2.52 -17.63 16.01
N ALA A 483 3.27 -18.74 16.00
CA ALA A 483 3.43 -19.57 14.80
C ALA A 483 2.11 -20.15 14.32
N LEU A 484 1.29 -20.69 15.23
CA LEU A 484 -0.04 -21.22 14.90
C LEU A 484 -0.98 -20.13 14.36
N LEU A 485 -0.95 -18.95 14.95
CA LEU A 485 -1.72 -17.79 14.48
C LEU A 485 -1.30 -17.39 13.05
N MET A 486 0.00 -17.39 12.75
CA MET A 486 0.49 -17.07 11.40
C MET A 486 0.16 -18.15 10.38
N ILE A 487 0.22 -19.43 10.77
CA ILE A 487 -0.22 -20.56 9.92
C ILE A 487 -1.72 -20.42 9.62
N TRP A 488 -2.54 -20.16 10.63
CA TRP A 488 -3.96 -19.89 10.42
C TRP A 488 -4.20 -18.71 9.47
N GLY A 489 -3.47 -17.61 9.65
CA GLY A 489 -3.51 -16.46 8.74
C GLY A 489 -3.15 -16.85 7.31
N THR A 490 -2.10 -17.65 7.12
CA THR A 490 -1.70 -18.16 5.78
C THR A 490 -2.81 -18.96 5.14
N VAL A 491 -3.45 -19.88 5.88
CA VAL A 491 -4.58 -20.68 5.35
C VAL A 491 -5.76 -19.78 4.93
N CYS A 492 -6.05 -18.75 5.72
CA CYS A 492 -7.10 -17.78 5.37
C CYS A 492 -6.73 -17.01 4.08
N GLN A 493 -5.49 -16.55 3.96
CA GLN A 493 -5.04 -15.83 2.75
C GLN A 493 -5.07 -16.71 1.50
N VAL A 494 -4.65 -17.97 1.59
CA VAL A 494 -4.75 -18.94 0.47
C VAL A 494 -6.18 -19.06 -0.05
N LYS A 495 -7.18 -19.11 0.84
CA LYS A 495 -8.59 -19.17 0.44
C LYS A 495 -9.05 -17.89 -0.27
N VAL A 496 -8.64 -16.74 0.24
CA VAL A 496 -8.99 -15.45 -0.39
C VAL A 496 -8.31 -15.30 -1.74
N ILE A 497 -7.02 -15.64 -1.83
CA ILE A 497 -6.26 -15.62 -3.09
C ILE A 497 -6.93 -16.51 -4.14
N ALA A 498 -7.33 -17.72 -3.80
CA ALA A 498 -7.97 -18.63 -4.75
C ALA A 498 -9.31 -18.09 -5.27
N ALA A 499 -10.12 -17.46 -4.41
CA ALA A 499 -11.38 -16.83 -4.82
C ALA A 499 -11.13 -15.61 -5.70
N GLU A 500 -10.18 -14.77 -5.32
CA GLU A 500 -9.81 -13.55 -6.02
C GLU A 500 -9.19 -13.85 -7.40
N GLU A 501 -8.29 -14.82 -7.49
CA GLU A 501 -7.67 -15.25 -8.75
C GLU A 501 -8.72 -15.71 -9.76
N THR A 502 -9.75 -16.43 -9.31
CA THR A 502 -10.85 -16.86 -10.19
C THR A 502 -11.59 -15.66 -10.79
N THR A 503 -11.93 -14.67 -9.95
CA THR A 503 -12.62 -13.46 -10.40
C THR A 503 -11.75 -12.62 -11.34
N ARG A 504 -10.46 -12.42 -10.99
CA ARG A 504 -9.52 -11.65 -11.82
C ARG A 504 -9.24 -12.31 -13.15
N THR A 505 -9.12 -13.63 -13.18
CA THR A 505 -8.94 -14.37 -14.42
C THR A 505 -10.14 -14.18 -15.37
N ALA A 506 -11.36 -14.19 -14.84
CA ALA A 506 -12.56 -13.94 -15.65
C ALA A 506 -12.62 -12.50 -16.17
N ASN A 507 -12.38 -11.52 -15.29
CA ASN A 507 -12.34 -10.10 -15.67
C ASN A 507 -11.25 -9.80 -16.70
N TYR A 508 -10.05 -10.37 -16.49
CA TYR A 508 -8.96 -10.21 -17.44
C TYR A 508 -9.25 -10.85 -18.79
N ALA A 509 -9.93 -12.02 -18.82
CA ALA A 509 -10.33 -12.66 -20.06
C ALA A 509 -11.26 -11.76 -20.88
N ALA A 510 -12.28 -11.17 -20.24
CA ALA A 510 -13.18 -10.21 -20.89
C ALA A 510 -12.43 -8.97 -21.43
N TYR A 511 -11.53 -8.41 -20.63
CA TYR A 511 -10.71 -7.27 -21.09
C TYR A 511 -9.74 -7.65 -22.22
N ARG A 512 -9.21 -8.87 -22.19
CA ARG A 512 -8.32 -9.38 -23.24
C ARG A 512 -9.03 -9.54 -24.58
N GLU A 513 -10.32 -9.90 -24.60
CA GLU A 513 -11.13 -9.92 -25.84
C GLU A 513 -11.14 -8.53 -26.51
N LEU A 514 -11.35 -7.47 -25.74
CA LEU A 514 -11.29 -6.10 -26.26
C LEU A 514 -9.87 -5.71 -26.73
N GLN A 515 -8.83 -6.11 -25.98
CA GLN A 515 -7.46 -5.84 -26.39
C GLN A 515 -7.12 -6.54 -27.73
N GLU A 516 -7.48 -7.80 -27.90
CA GLU A 516 -7.28 -8.56 -29.14
C GLU A 516 -8.03 -7.95 -30.32
N TYR A 517 -9.27 -7.53 -30.09
CA TYR A 517 -10.03 -6.80 -31.09
C TYR A 517 -9.35 -5.49 -31.51
N ALA A 518 -8.83 -4.73 -30.53
CA ALA A 518 -8.10 -3.50 -30.81
C ALA A 518 -6.75 -3.74 -31.52
N GLU A 519 -6.06 -4.85 -31.22
CA GLU A 519 -4.85 -5.29 -31.92
C GLU A 519 -5.12 -5.65 -33.39
N GLU A 520 -6.27 -6.23 -33.69
CA GLU A 520 -6.71 -6.55 -35.07
C GLU A 520 -7.14 -5.31 -35.86
N HIS A 521 -7.57 -4.25 -35.16
CA HIS A 521 -8.09 -3.02 -35.74
C HIS A 521 -7.22 -1.80 -35.38
N VAL A 522 -5.93 -1.88 -35.66
CA VAL A 522 -4.93 -0.84 -35.27
C VAL A 522 -5.18 0.56 -35.82
N GLY A 523 -6.02 0.69 -36.87
CA GLY A 523 -6.44 1.98 -37.44
C GLY A 523 -7.56 2.67 -36.66
N ASN A 524 -8.16 1.99 -35.71
CA ASN A 524 -9.28 2.48 -34.91
C ASN A 524 -8.81 2.85 -33.50
N VAL A 525 -9.55 3.72 -32.82
CA VAL A 525 -9.35 4.10 -31.42
C VAL A 525 -10.62 3.79 -30.64
N TYR A 526 -10.47 3.12 -29.51
CA TYR A 526 -11.56 2.68 -28.65
C TYR A 526 -11.52 3.44 -27.34
N LEU A 527 -12.54 4.27 -27.10
CA LEU A 527 -12.71 5.06 -25.88
C LEU A 527 -13.49 4.25 -24.85
N LEU A 528 -12.95 4.08 -23.66
CA LEU A 528 -13.56 3.30 -22.57
C LEU A 528 -14.06 4.19 -21.45
N ASP A 529 -15.22 3.85 -20.90
CA ASP A 529 -15.68 4.34 -19.60
C ASP A 529 -14.74 3.88 -18.48
N VAL A 530 -14.42 4.79 -17.56
CA VAL A 530 -13.47 4.49 -16.48
C VAL A 530 -14.01 3.44 -15.53
N TYR A 531 -15.30 3.51 -15.18
CA TYR A 531 -15.87 2.59 -14.18
C TYR A 531 -16.00 1.15 -14.68
N SER A 532 -16.16 0.93 -15.98
CA SER A 532 -16.10 -0.42 -16.56
C SER A 532 -14.72 -1.06 -16.49
N THR A 533 -13.65 -0.29 -16.21
CA THR A 533 -12.28 -0.80 -16.10
C THR A 533 -11.79 -1.01 -14.67
N VAL A 534 -12.50 -0.56 -13.63
CA VAL A 534 -12.01 -0.65 -12.24
C VAL A 534 -11.87 -2.09 -11.73
N GLY A 535 -12.57 -3.04 -12.33
CA GLY A 535 -12.46 -4.46 -12.04
C GLY A 535 -11.28 -5.16 -12.73
N PHE A 536 -10.60 -4.49 -13.66
CA PHE A 536 -9.51 -5.09 -14.43
C PHE A 536 -8.18 -4.94 -13.71
N SER A 537 -7.40 -6.00 -13.76
CA SER A 537 -6.01 -5.98 -13.31
C SER A 537 -5.20 -6.95 -14.16
N ASP A 538 -4.05 -6.50 -14.64
CA ASP A 538 -3.24 -7.29 -15.55
C ASP A 538 -2.38 -8.29 -14.81
N PRO A 539 -2.19 -9.50 -15.36
CA PRO A 539 -1.11 -10.36 -14.95
C PRO A 539 0.24 -9.67 -15.14
N VAL A 540 1.15 -9.89 -14.21
CA VAL A 540 2.52 -9.35 -14.32
C VAL A 540 3.18 -9.86 -15.60
N GLY A 541 3.81 -8.96 -16.34
CA GLY A 541 4.45 -9.22 -17.62
C GLY A 541 3.55 -9.03 -18.85
N THR A 542 2.31 -8.58 -18.67
CA THR A 542 1.38 -8.24 -19.76
C THR A 542 1.20 -6.74 -19.97
N ALA A 543 1.51 -5.90 -19.00
CA ALA A 543 1.33 -4.44 -19.08
C ALA A 543 1.99 -3.78 -20.31
N GLY A 544 3.13 -4.30 -20.78
CA GLY A 544 3.77 -3.84 -22.04
C GLY A 544 3.12 -4.35 -23.32
N LYS A 545 2.00 -5.04 -23.24
CA LYS A 545 1.28 -5.64 -24.38
C LYS A 545 -0.11 -5.06 -24.58
N VAL A 546 -0.52 -4.10 -23.76
CA VAL A 546 -1.81 -3.42 -23.92
C VAL A 546 -1.75 -2.59 -25.21
N PRO A 547 -2.76 -2.71 -26.10
CA PRO A 547 -2.80 -1.94 -27.33
C PRO A 547 -2.89 -0.44 -27.05
N VAL A 548 -2.09 0.35 -27.76
CA VAL A 548 -2.05 1.80 -27.56
C VAL A 548 -3.35 2.50 -27.95
N ASN A 549 -4.14 1.89 -28.81
CA ASN A 549 -5.38 2.43 -29.37
C ASN A 549 -6.63 2.21 -28.48
N ILE A 550 -6.44 1.83 -27.24
CA ILE A 550 -7.45 1.87 -26.19
C ILE A 550 -7.20 3.10 -25.32
N GLU A 551 -8.20 3.97 -25.14
CA GLU A 551 -8.10 5.20 -24.35
C GLU A 551 -9.25 5.32 -23.35
N LEU A 552 -8.94 5.84 -22.14
CA LEU A 552 -9.96 6.07 -21.11
C LEU A 552 -10.59 7.45 -21.27
N LEU A 553 -11.93 7.53 -21.13
CA LEU A 553 -12.66 8.81 -21.13
C LEU A 553 -12.38 9.69 -19.89
N GLY A 554 -11.55 9.23 -18.98
CA GLY A 554 -11.20 9.95 -17.75
C GLY A 554 -10.08 9.29 -16.98
N GLY A 555 -10.15 9.33 -15.65
CA GLY A 555 -9.13 8.74 -14.79
C GLY A 555 -7.99 9.72 -14.44
N TRP A 556 -7.00 9.24 -13.70
CA TRP A 556 -5.95 10.10 -13.17
C TRP A 556 -4.88 10.52 -14.18
N ALA A 557 -4.73 9.79 -15.28
CA ALA A 557 -3.79 10.13 -16.35
C ALA A 557 -4.41 11.03 -17.42
N CYS A 558 -5.74 11.12 -17.47
CA CYS A 558 -6.49 11.91 -18.45
C CYS A 558 -6.08 13.39 -18.42
N LYS A 559 -6.00 14.00 -19.60
CA LYS A 559 -5.54 15.38 -19.81
C LYS A 559 -4.09 15.63 -19.37
N SER A 560 -3.29 14.60 -19.14
CA SER A 560 -1.86 14.75 -18.87
C SER A 560 -1.07 15.06 -20.13
N PRO A 561 0.19 15.54 -20.01
CA PRO A 561 1.08 15.62 -21.18
C PRO A 561 1.32 14.27 -21.84
N LEU A 562 1.23 13.15 -21.11
CA LEU A 562 1.35 11.79 -21.67
C LEU A 562 0.10 11.38 -22.42
N ASP A 563 -1.08 11.72 -21.91
CA ASP A 563 -2.36 11.51 -22.57
C ASP A 563 -2.38 12.27 -23.92
N ARG A 564 -1.99 13.55 -23.92
CA ARG A 564 -1.86 14.32 -25.17
C ARG A 564 -0.87 13.66 -26.16
N GLU A 565 0.29 13.20 -25.68
CA GLU A 565 1.28 12.49 -26.51
C GLU A 565 0.66 11.23 -27.14
N LYS A 566 -0.09 10.45 -26.35
CA LYS A 566 -0.80 9.26 -26.82
C LYS A 566 -1.81 9.59 -27.91
N LEU A 567 -2.71 10.57 -27.65
CA LEU A 567 -3.74 10.97 -28.61
C LEU A 567 -3.12 11.47 -29.92
N GLN A 568 -2.01 12.23 -29.86
CA GLN A 568 -1.28 12.66 -31.05
C GLN A 568 -0.65 11.49 -31.82
N ASN A 569 -0.08 10.51 -31.12
CA ASN A 569 0.48 9.31 -31.73
C ASN A 569 -0.58 8.44 -32.40
N LEU A 570 -1.83 8.49 -31.90
CA LEU A 570 -3.01 7.85 -32.50
C LEU A 570 -3.57 8.65 -33.68
N GLY A 571 -2.99 9.80 -34.03
CA GLY A 571 -3.46 10.65 -35.12
C GLY A 571 -4.74 11.40 -34.81
N LEU A 572 -5.07 11.56 -33.53
CA LEU A 572 -6.22 12.35 -33.10
C LEU A 572 -5.86 13.85 -33.03
N ASP A 573 -6.88 14.68 -33.31
CA ASP A 573 -6.72 16.13 -33.28
C ASP A 573 -6.82 16.62 -31.85
N THR A 574 -5.67 16.98 -31.25
CA THR A 574 -5.62 17.56 -29.91
C THR A 574 -5.70 19.08 -29.97
N LYS A 575 -6.24 19.72 -28.92
CA LYS A 575 -6.26 21.18 -28.84
C LYS A 575 -4.83 21.71 -28.74
N THR A 576 -4.57 22.86 -29.39
CA THR A 576 -3.24 23.49 -29.44
C THR A 576 -2.75 23.98 -28.07
N GLU A 577 -3.67 24.48 -27.25
CA GLU A 577 -3.36 24.91 -25.89
C GLU A 577 -3.59 23.75 -24.92
N PHE A 578 -2.66 23.53 -24.01
CA PHE A 578 -2.74 22.47 -23.01
C PHE A 578 -4.02 22.56 -22.15
N SER A 579 -4.46 23.79 -21.82
CA SER A 579 -5.68 24.05 -21.06
C SER A 579 -6.98 23.81 -21.83
N SER A 580 -6.92 23.55 -23.15
CA SER A 580 -8.10 23.43 -24.01
C SER A 580 -8.64 22.00 -24.14
N GLY A 581 -8.09 21.04 -23.37
CA GLY A 581 -8.61 19.68 -23.30
C GLY A 581 -8.02 18.69 -24.30
N THR A 582 -8.66 17.54 -24.43
CA THR A 582 -8.18 16.40 -25.22
C THR A 582 -8.59 16.45 -26.69
N GLY A 583 -9.67 17.14 -27.01
CA GLY A 583 -10.30 17.10 -28.32
C GLY A 583 -11.12 15.83 -28.61
N LEU A 584 -11.33 14.96 -27.62
CA LEU A 584 -12.07 13.69 -27.79
C LEU A 584 -13.50 13.90 -28.29
N PHE A 585 -14.15 14.99 -27.85
CA PHE A 585 -15.50 15.35 -28.32
C PHE A 585 -15.55 15.48 -29.85
N ASP A 586 -14.65 16.27 -30.42
CA ASP A 586 -14.58 16.51 -31.86
C ASP A 586 -14.11 15.27 -32.64
N ASN A 587 -13.14 14.52 -32.10
CA ASN A 587 -12.63 13.32 -32.76
C ASN A 587 -13.70 12.21 -32.83
N LEU A 588 -14.45 11.97 -31.74
CA LEU A 588 -15.50 10.96 -31.71
C LEU A 588 -16.65 11.28 -32.69
N LEU A 589 -16.93 12.57 -32.90
CA LEU A 589 -17.99 13.02 -33.83
C LEU A 589 -17.56 12.99 -35.29
N ARG A 590 -16.28 13.28 -35.59
CA ARG A 590 -15.82 13.59 -36.96
C ARG A 590 -14.94 12.52 -37.59
N LYS A 591 -14.44 11.57 -36.82
CA LYS A 591 -13.56 10.53 -37.35
C LYS A 591 -14.24 9.18 -37.30
N ASP A 592 -14.40 8.58 -38.47
CA ASP A 592 -15.01 7.24 -38.62
C ASP A 592 -14.19 6.12 -37.97
N SER A 593 -12.97 6.42 -37.47
CA SER A 593 -12.08 5.49 -36.83
C SER A 593 -12.10 5.60 -35.29
N VAL A 594 -12.94 6.42 -34.69
CA VAL A 594 -13.05 6.59 -33.24
C VAL A 594 -14.37 6.06 -32.74
N TYR A 595 -14.31 5.15 -31.79
CA TYR A 595 -15.46 4.44 -31.25
C TYR A 595 -15.50 4.52 -29.71
N VAL A 596 -16.66 4.28 -29.13
CA VAL A 596 -16.79 4.00 -27.69
C VAL A 596 -16.97 2.51 -27.51
N ALA A 597 -16.16 1.90 -26.67
CA ALA A 597 -16.34 0.52 -26.21
C ALA A 597 -17.01 0.54 -24.83
N ALA A 598 -18.08 -0.22 -24.69
CA ALA A 598 -18.84 -0.31 -23.46
C ALA A 598 -19.17 -1.78 -23.16
N GLU A 599 -19.42 -2.10 -21.88
CA GLU A 599 -19.89 -3.43 -21.49
C GLU A 599 -21.25 -3.71 -22.16
N THR A 600 -21.48 -4.97 -22.52
CA THR A 600 -22.72 -5.42 -23.17
C THR A 600 -23.95 -4.99 -22.37
N GLY A 601 -24.86 -4.29 -23.04
CA GLY A 601 -26.09 -3.77 -22.44
C GLY A 601 -25.92 -2.47 -21.63
N ALA A 602 -24.77 -1.80 -21.72
CA ALA A 602 -24.56 -0.49 -21.10
C ALA A 602 -25.52 0.56 -21.66
N ASP A 603 -26.03 1.44 -20.80
CA ASP A 603 -26.85 2.55 -21.22
C ASP A 603 -25.98 3.68 -21.82
N MET A 604 -26.11 3.89 -23.12
CA MET A 604 -25.39 4.92 -23.87
C MET A 604 -26.18 6.22 -24.03
N THR A 605 -27.32 6.38 -23.34
CA THR A 605 -28.13 7.61 -23.43
C THR A 605 -27.41 8.85 -22.93
N TRP A 606 -26.53 8.69 -21.93
CA TRP A 606 -25.70 9.77 -21.41
C TRP A 606 -24.82 10.43 -22.48
N LEU A 607 -24.31 9.66 -23.42
CA LEU A 607 -23.44 10.15 -24.49
C LEU A 607 -24.23 10.98 -25.50
N ARG A 608 -25.39 10.47 -25.93
CA ARG A 608 -26.30 11.21 -26.81
C ARG A 608 -26.77 12.51 -26.16
N ASP A 609 -27.18 12.46 -24.89
CA ASP A 609 -27.70 13.61 -24.16
C ASP A 609 -26.62 14.67 -23.92
N PHE A 610 -25.37 14.23 -23.73
CA PHE A 610 -24.22 15.13 -23.65
C PHE A 610 -23.98 15.89 -24.95
N TYR A 611 -23.96 15.22 -26.11
CA TYR A 611 -23.87 15.91 -27.41
C TYR A 611 -25.03 16.87 -27.66
N ALA A 612 -26.24 16.46 -27.33
CA ALA A 612 -27.42 17.31 -27.44
C ALA A 612 -27.31 18.59 -26.58
N SER A 613 -26.72 18.49 -25.37
CA SER A 613 -26.47 19.66 -24.50
C SER A 613 -25.47 20.65 -25.10
N LYS A 614 -24.57 20.17 -25.95
CA LYS A 614 -23.62 21.00 -26.74
C LYS A 614 -24.23 21.49 -28.07
N GLY A 615 -25.52 21.24 -28.33
CA GLY A 615 -26.21 21.68 -29.54
C GLY A 615 -26.02 20.78 -30.76
N VAL A 616 -25.46 19.59 -30.58
CA VAL A 616 -25.20 18.60 -31.63
C VAL A 616 -26.14 17.41 -31.44
N GLN A 617 -26.98 17.12 -32.45
CA GLN A 617 -27.84 15.93 -32.44
C GLN A 617 -27.07 14.75 -33.01
N VAL A 618 -26.99 13.66 -32.25
CA VAL A 618 -26.26 12.47 -32.67
C VAL A 618 -27.07 11.19 -32.49
N GLN A 619 -26.74 10.20 -33.31
CA GLN A 619 -27.14 8.81 -33.13
C GLN A 619 -25.91 8.04 -32.58
N VAL A 620 -26.13 7.25 -31.54
CA VAL A 620 -25.14 6.32 -30.98
C VAL A 620 -25.53 4.92 -31.46
N ILE A 621 -24.73 4.37 -32.36
CA ILE A 621 -25.07 3.15 -33.11
C ILE A 621 -24.10 2.04 -32.71
N CYS A 622 -24.63 0.91 -32.21
CA CYS A 622 -23.81 -0.28 -32.01
C CYS A 622 -23.39 -0.82 -33.38
N THR A 623 -22.10 -0.85 -33.65
CA THR A 623 -21.50 -1.28 -34.92
C THR A 623 -20.94 -2.68 -34.86
N ASP A 624 -20.54 -3.14 -33.68
CA ASP A 624 -19.98 -4.47 -33.50
C ASP A 624 -20.21 -4.96 -32.06
N VAL A 625 -20.10 -6.29 -31.85
CA VAL A 625 -20.21 -6.95 -30.54
C VAL A 625 -19.07 -7.93 -30.41
N ILE A 626 -18.27 -7.80 -29.35
CA ILE A 626 -17.08 -8.62 -29.09
C ILE A 626 -17.40 -9.63 -27.98
N GLY A 627 -17.47 -10.89 -28.36
CA GLY A 627 -17.81 -11.97 -27.42
C GLY A 627 -19.18 -11.76 -26.76
N GLU A 628 -19.22 -11.96 -25.45
CA GLU A 628 -20.39 -11.69 -24.61
C GLU A 628 -20.22 -10.40 -23.76
N SER A 629 -19.05 -9.77 -23.84
CA SER A 629 -18.62 -8.77 -22.85
C SER A 629 -18.67 -7.33 -23.35
N TRP A 630 -18.52 -7.07 -24.66
CA TRP A 630 -18.34 -5.73 -25.18
C TRP A 630 -19.19 -5.40 -26.38
N GLU A 631 -19.64 -4.16 -26.46
CA GLU A 631 -20.31 -3.53 -27.60
C GLU A 631 -19.52 -2.30 -28.05
N ILE A 632 -19.37 -2.15 -29.36
CA ILE A 632 -18.64 -1.04 -29.99
C ILE A 632 -19.63 -0.08 -30.61
N TYR A 633 -19.55 1.18 -30.24
CA TYR A 633 -20.47 2.23 -30.64
C TYR A 633 -19.78 3.31 -31.47
N ALA A 634 -20.37 3.63 -32.61
CA ALA A 634 -20.09 4.82 -33.40
C ALA A 634 -21.03 5.97 -33.03
N VAL A 635 -20.53 7.21 -33.09
CA VAL A 635 -21.30 8.43 -32.91
C VAL A 635 -21.40 9.12 -34.26
N GLN A 636 -22.62 9.37 -34.74
CA GLN A 636 -22.85 10.01 -36.03
C GLN A 636 -23.80 11.18 -35.85
N GLU A 637 -23.51 12.30 -36.51
CA GLU A 637 -24.42 13.46 -36.56
C GLU A 637 -25.71 13.09 -37.28
N SER A 638 -26.87 13.50 -36.71
CA SER A 638 -28.19 13.13 -37.19
C SER A 638 -28.68 14.01 -38.33
#